data_761d773a0d409be9424d57b0971623fe
#
_entry.id   761d773a0d409be9424d57b0971623fe
#
_cell.length_a   1.000
_cell.length_b   1.000
_cell.length_c   1.000
_cell.angle_alpha   90.00
_cell.angle_beta   90.00
_cell.angle_gamma   90.00
#
_symmetry.space_group_name_H-M   'P 1'
#
loop_
_entity.id
_entity.type
_entity.pdbx_description
1 polymer ?
#
loop_
_entity_poly.entity_id
_entity_poly.type
_entity_poly.pdbx_seq_one_letter_code
_entity_poly.pdbx_strand_id
1 'polypeptide(L)'
;MPTIAELLSQELGQKLEYIENVIALMDEGNTIPFIARYRKEMHGAMDDTVLRTLETRLQYLRNLQARRDEVKSSIESQGKLTEELAAAIDAAATLAEVEDLYRPYKQKRRTRGSIAREKGLEPLAQAIFAQDGSDPAVLAEAYVEPEKGVNSVEEALAGANDIIAEDLSDDPAIRKSLRELIARKGSLVVKAEDPEEDTVYRLYYDFSCPISRVMDHQILAINRGEKEEKLKVTVTLPGNEGPATVCRAALKPTMFISQFVKAAAEDAYERLIFPSVQRETRSDLSDRAYSGAIHNFALNLKPLLMQPPVKGFVTMGLDPGYRNGCKVAVVDATGKVLDTTVVYPTFSDRKKQEAIEILSRLMRKWGVSHIAIGNGTASRETEAMAVEMLRSFPNASYMIVNEAGASVYSASPLAAEEFPEFDVNLRSAVSIARRLQDPLAELVKIDPKAIGVGQYQHDCPQKELDGALGAVVEDCVNAVGVDVNTASKSLLLQVSGLNATTAKNIVAYREENGAFTSRAQIKKVPKLGPKAFQQCAGFLRIPESKEILDNTGVHPESYAAARELLKLLGTDDLATLSARLETYGAAAAAEKCGVGELTLIDIAKELSKPGRDPRDELPPPVLRKDVLEMKDLVPGMELTGTVRNVIDFGVFVDIGVHQDGLVHISEVCNRRLKHPSEMLKVGDVVKVVVLSVDEKRHRISLSMKQVKKQA
;
A
#
# COMPACT_ATOMS: atom_id res chain seq x y z
N MET A 1 9.69 -31.55 6.27
CA MET A 1 9.33 -30.29 5.59
C MET A 1 10.17 -29.15 6.11
N PRO A 2 10.46 -28.13 5.31
CA PRO A 2 11.10 -26.94 5.81
C PRO A 2 10.17 -26.23 6.81
N THR A 3 10.76 -25.65 7.85
CA THR A 3 10.04 -24.82 8.81
C THR A 3 9.60 -23.51 8.16
N ILE A 4 8.65 -22.78 8.76
CA ILE A 4 8.24 -21.45 8.29
C ILE A 4 9.44 -20.51 8.22
N ALA A 5 10.35 -20.59 9.19
CA ALA A 5 11.57 -19.78 9.20
C ALA A 5 12.52 -20.13 8.03
N GLU A 6 12.69 -21.40 7.71
CA GLU A 6 13.51 -21.84 6.57
C GLU A 6 12.90 -21.37 5.24
N LEU A 7 11.58 -21.46 5.06
CA LEU A 7 10.89 -20.95 3.88
C LEU A 7 11.09 -19.45 3.71
N LEU A 8 10.89 -18.67 4.79
CA LEU A 8 11.11 -17.22 4.78
C LEU A 8 12.57 -16.86 4.51
N SER A 9 13.52 -17.63 5.06
CA SER A 9 14.94 -17.44 4.80
C SER A 9 15.28 -17.58 3.30
N GLN A 10 14.71 -18.60 2.66
CA GLN A 10 14.90 -18.82 1.21
C GLN A 10 14.21 -17.74 0.36
N GLU A 11 12.95 -17.41 0.68
CA GLU A 11 12.17 -16.43 -0.07
C GLU A 11 12.75 -15.02 -0.01
N LEU A 12 13.24 -14.60 1.17
CA LEU A 12 13.78 -13.25 1.41
C LEU A 12 15.29 -13.15 1.20
N GLY A 13 15.99 -14.27 1.00
CA GLY A 13 17.45 -14.31 0.85
C GLY A 13 18.19 -13.86 2.11
N GLN A 14 17.60 -14.08 3.28
CA GLN A 14 18.15 -13.69 4.58
C GLN A 14 18.64 -14.92 5.37
N LYS A 15 19.60 -14.71 6.29
CA LYS A 15 20.09 -15.80 7.14
C LYS A 15 18.97 -16.33 8.04
N LEU A 16 18.92 -17.65 8.20
CA LEU A 16 17.90 -18.32 9.02
C LEU A 16 17.85 -17.76 10.46
N GLU A 17 19.00 -17.62 11.10
CA GLU A 17 19.13 -17.07 12.45
C GLU A 17 18.46 -15.68 12.58
N TYR A 18 18.64 -14.81 11.58
CA TYR A 18 18.02 -13.47 11.59
C TYR A 18 16.50 -13.54 11.44
N ILE A 19 16.01 -14.46 10.61
CA ILE A 19 14.56 -14.69 10.45
C ILE A 19 13.96 -15.21 11.75
N GLU A 20 14.58 -16.19 12.40
CA GLU A 20 14.12 -16.75 13.68
C GLU A 20 14.09 -15.70 14.77
N ASN A 21 15.13 -14.86 14.88
CA ASN A 21 15.18 -13.75 15.81
C ASN A 21 14.05 -12.74 15.59
N VAL A 22 13.78 -12.36 14.33
CA VAL A 22 12.70 -11.42 14.00
C VAL A 22 11.34 -12.02 14.34
N ILE A 23 11.11 -13.29 14.01
CA ILE A 23 9.87 -14.00 14.37
C ILE A 23 9.67 -13.98 15.89
N ALA A 24 10.70 -14.31 16.66
CA ALA A 24 10.64 -14.30 18.13
C ALA A 24 10.33 -12.88 18.65
N LEU A 25 10.97 -11.85 18.13
CA LEU A 25 10.70 -10.45 18.51
C LEU A 25 9.25 -10.04 18.20
N MET A 26 8.71 -10.45 17.04
CA MET A 26 7.31 -10.20 16.69
C MET A 26 6.35 -10.93 17.63
N ASP A 27 6.64 -12.17 17.96
CA ASP A 27 5.82 -12.99 18.87
C ASP A 27 5.84 -12.46 20.31
N GLU A 28 6.92 -11.81 20.71
CA GLU A 28 6.98 -11.02 21.93
C GLU A 28 6.14 -9.74 21.87
N GLY A 29 5.58 -9.37 20.71
CA GLY A 29 4.78 -8.17 20.49
C GLY A 29 5.61 -6.90 20.32
N ASN A 30 6.83 -7.00 19.79
CA ASN A 30 7.59 -5.84 19.36
C ASN A 30 7.08 -5.35 18.00
N THR A 31 7.01 -4.05 17.83
CA THR A 31 6.58 -3.41 16.57
C THR A 31 7.70 -3.40 15.54
N ILE A 32 7.35 -3.35 14.25
CA ILE A 32 8.33 -3.30 13.16
C ILE A 32 9.28 -2.10 13.29
N PRO A 33 8.82 -0.85 13.54
CA PRO A 33 9.73 0.27 13.71
C PRO A 33 10.73 0.08 14.87
N PHE A 34 10.29 -0.52 15.98
CA PHE A 34 11.17 -0.81 17.11
C PHE A 34 12.24 -1.86 16.75
N ILE A 35 11.84 -2.95 16.10
CA ILE A 35 12.77 -3.99 15.63
C ILE A 35 13.78 -3.38 14.67
N ALA A 36 13.32 -2.69 13.62
CA ALA A 36 14.16 -2.08 12.59
C ALA A 36 15.20 -1.11 13.18
N ARG A 37 14.79 -0.33 14.17
CA ARG A 37 15.65 0.71 14.74
C ARG A 37 16.57 0.22 15.85
N TYR A 38 16.06 -0.60 16.78
CA TYR A 38 16.74 -0.90 18.05
C TYR A 38 17.17 -2.36 18.21
N ARG A 39 16.96 -3.21 17.21
CA ARG A 39 17.35 -4.64 17.25
C ARG A 39 18.18 -5.07 16.03
N LYS A 40 18.93 -4.13 15.44
CA LYS A 40 19.69 -4.33 14.18
C LYS A 40 20.63 -5.52 14.20
N GLU A 41 21.28 -5.77 15.33
CA GLU A 41 22.17 -6.92 15.51
C GLU A 41 21.44 -8.25 15.35
N MET A 42 20.17 -8.29 15.78
CA MET A 42 19.37 -9.51 15.76
C MET A 42 18.82 -9.84 14.36
N HIS A 43 18.68 -8.84 13.49
CA HIS A 43 18.13 -9.04 12.15
C HIS A 43 19.10 -8.69 11.01
N GLY A 44 20.40 -8.47 11.31
CA GLY A 44 21.42 -8.23 10.29
C GLY A 44 21.18 -6.98 9.45
N ALA A 45 20.62 -5.91 10.05
CA ALA A 45 20.32 -4.63 9.41
C ALA A 45 19.35 -4.74 8.22
N MET A 46 18.37 -5.66 8.25
CA MET A 46 17.25 -5.65 7.30
C MET A 46 16.55 -4.29 7.33
N ASP A 47 16.18 -3.78 6.17
CA ASP A 47 15.41 -2.54 6.08
C ASP A 47 13.92 -2.74 6.44
N ASP A 48 13.19 -1.64 6.62
CA ASP A 48 11.78 -1.65 7.00
C ASP A 48 10.92 -2.42 5.99
N THR A 49 11.25 -2.34 4.71
CA THR A 49 10.51 -3.00 3.61
C THR A 49 10.64 -4.51 3.70
N VAL A 50 11.86 -5.01 3.98
CA VAL A 50 12.10 -6.46 4.17
C VAL A 50 11.38 -6.95 5.43
N LEU A 51 11.44 -6.21 6.54
CA LEU A 51 10.75 -6.58 7.79
C LEU A 51 9.23 -6.60 7.63
N ARG A 52 8.63 -5.63 6.92
CA ARG A 52 7.19 -5.61 6.60
C ARG A 52 6.79 -6.76 5.67
N THR A 53 7.66 -7.09 4.70
CA THR A 53 7.44 -8.24 3.81
C THR A 53 7.48 -9.54 4.60
N LEU A 54 8.44 -9.67 5.52
CA LEU A 54 8.53 -10.82 6.43
C LEU A 54 7.28 -10.96 7.29
N GLU A 55 6.80 -9.86 7.90
CA GLU A 55 5.57 -9.83 8.71
C GLU A 55 4.36 -10.35 7.92
N THR A 56 4.15 -9.81 6.72
CA THR A 56 3.03 -10.19 5.86
C THR A 56 3.13 -11.66 5.44
N ARG A 57 4.34 -12.09 5.05
CA ARG A 57 4.57 -13.44 4.57
C ARG A 57 4.50 -14.48 5.70
N LEU A 58 4.98 -14.13 6.89
CA LEU A 58 4.86 -14.94 8.10
C LEU A 58 3.39 -15.20 8.44
N GLN A 59 2.56 -14.16 8.41
CA GLN A 59 1.13 -14.29 8.65
C GLN A 59 0.45 -15.19 7.63
N TYR A 60 0.80 -15.06 6.35
CA TYR A 60 0.30 -15.95 5.29
C TYR A 60 0.68 -17.41 5.54
N LEU A 61 1.94 -17.71 5.86
CA LEU A 61 2.41 -19.07 6.09
C LEU A 61 1.80 -19.68 7.35
N ARG A 62 1.58 -18.88 8.41
CA ARG A 62 0.85 -19.32 9.60
C ARG A 62 -0.61 -19.65 9.29
N ASN A 63 -1.27 -18.82 8.49
CA ASN A 63 -2.65 -19.10 8.05
C ASN A 63 -2.72 -20.35 7.17
N LEU A 64 -1.75 -20.55 6.29
CA LEU A 64 -1.64 -21.76 5.46
C LEU A 64 -1.46 -23.01 6.35
N GLN A 65 -0.57 -22.96 7.34
CA GLN A 65 -0.35 -24.07 8.26
C GLN A 65 -1.61 -24.38 9.10
N ALA A 66 -2.24 -23.34 9.64
CA ALA A 66 -3.50 -23.51 10.39
C ALA A 66 -4.58 -24.15 9.52
N ARG A 67 -4.67 -23.75 8.24
CA ARG A 67 -5.63 -24.35 7.31
C ARG A 67 -5.33 -25.80 6.97
N ARG A 68 -4.05 -26.17 6.79
CA ARG A 68 -3.65 -27.58 6.62
C ARG A 68 -4.09 -28.43 7.79
N ASP A 69 -3.87 -27.95 9.03
CA ASP A 69 -4.21 -28.67 10.25
C ASP A 69 -5.73 -28.79 10.43
N GLU A 70 -6.49 -27.74 10.13
CA GLU A 70 -7.95 -27.76 10.12
C GLU A 70 -8.50 -28.80 9.11
N VAL A 71 -7.95 -28.79 7.89
CA VAL A 71 -8.37 -29.72 6.83
C VAL A 71 -8.05 -31.16 7.22
N LYS A 72 -6.84 -31.45 7.73
CA LYS A 72 -6.48 -32.78 8.21
C LYS A 72 -7.43 -33.27 9.30
N SER A 73 -7.69 -32.43 10.31
CA SER A 73 -8.63 -32.76 11.40
C SER A 73 -10.05 -33.03 10.88
N SER A 74 -10.51 -32.24 9.90
CA SER A 74 -11.84 -32.44 9.30
C SER A 74 -11.94 -33.76 8.53
N ILE A 75 -10.91 -34.16 7.79
CA ILE A 75 -10.88 -35.42 7.03
C ILE A 75 -10.72 -36.62 7.99
N GLU A 76 -9.90 -36.46 9.03
CA GLU A 76 -9.70 -37.46 10.07
C GLU A 76 -11.00 -37.77 10.82
N SER A 77 -11.79 -36.75 11.17
CA SER A 77 -13.11 -36.92 11.81
C SER A 77 -14.10 -37.70 10.95
N GLN A 78 -13.87 -37.76 9.61
CA GLN A 78 -14.63 -38.57 8.67
C GLN A 78 -14.06 -39.99 8.51
N GLY A 79 -12.94 -40.31 9.18
CA GLY A 79 -12.25 -41.61 9.06
C GLY A 79 -11.61 -41.85 7.70
N LYS A 80 -11.31 -40.79 6.94
CA LYS A 80 -10.84 -40.85 5.56
C LYS A 80 -9.41 -40.33 5.35
N LEU A 81 -8.72 -39.89 6.42
CA LEU A 81 -7.35 -39.40 6.33
C LEU A 81 -6.37 -40.55 6.19
N THR A 82 -5.71 -40.65 5.03
CA THR A 82 -4.60 -41.59 4.81
C THR A 82 -3.26 -40.88 5.02
N GLU A 83 -2.18 -41.66 5.24
CA GLU A 83 -0.83 -41.09 5.38
C GLU A 83 -0.38 -40.34 4.12
N GLU A 84 -0.73 -40.86 2.93
CA GLU A 84 -0.42 -40.23 1.65
C GLU A 84 -1.15 -38.88 1.49
N LEU A 85 -2.44 -38.84 1.86
CA LEU A 85 -3.22 -37.59 1.81
C LEU A 85 -2.70 -36.55 2.81
N ALA A 86 -2.39 -36.99 4.03
CA ALA A 86 -1.79 -36.13 5.03
C ALA A 86 -0.47 -35.52 4.53
N ALA A 87 0.40 -36.34 3.94
CA ALA A 87 1.66 -35.89 3.33
C ALA A 87 1.43 -34.91 2.16
N ALA A 88 0.41 -35.16 1.31
CA ALA A 88 0.05 -34.28 0.21
C ALA A 88 -0.47 -32.92 0.72
N ILE A 89 -1.34 -32.90 1.74
CA ILE A 89 -1.84 -31.66 2.36
C ILE A 89 -0.69 -30.86 2.96
N ASP A 90 0.20 -31.54 3.66
CA ASP A 90 1.37 -30.90 4.25
C ASP A 90 2.33 -30.34 3.20
N ALA A 91 2.47 -30.98 2.03
CA ALA A 91 3.31 -30.54 0.92
C ALA A 91 2.69 -29.41 0.07
N ALA A 92 1.36 -29.16 0.20
CA ALA A 92 0.66 -28.16 -0.61
C ALA A 92 1.22 -26.75 -0.34
N ALA A 93 1.77 -26.09 -1.34
CA ALA A 93 2.46 -24.81 -1.21
C ALA A 93 1.53 -23.60 -1.07
N THR A 94 0.26 -23.76 -1.45
CA THR A 94 -0.73 -22.69 -1.48
C THR A 94 -2.05 -23.10 -0.85
N LEU A 95 -2.85 -22.11 -0.42
CA LEU A 95 -4.20 -22.35 0.07
C LEU A 95 -5.08 -23.03 -1.00
N ALA A 96 -4.90 -22.67 -2.27
CA ALA A 96 -5.65 -23.28 -3.38
C ALA A 96 -5.37 -24.78 -3.49
N GLU A 97 -4.11 -25.22 -3.36
CA GLU A 97 -3.74 -26.63 -3.36
C GLU A 97 -4.34 -27.39 -2.15
N VAL A 98 -4.35 -26.75 -0.97
CA VAL A 98 -4.99 -27.33 0.22
C VAL A 98 -6.51 -27.49 0.03
N GLU A 99 -7.17 -26.47 -0.54
CA GLU A 99 -8.62 -26.53 -0.82
C GLU A 99 -8.96 -27.58 -1.89
N ASP A 100 -8.13 -27.78 -2.89
CA ASP A 100 -8.33 -28.83 -3.89
C ASP A 100 -8.24 -30.24 -3.26
N LEU A 101 -7.24 -30.47 -2.40
CA LEU A 101 -7.11 -31.74 -1.68
C LEU A 101 -8.27 -31.99 -0.70
N TYR A 102 -8.82 -30.93 -0.13
CA TYR A 102 -9.98 -31.00 0.77
C TYR A 102 -11.32 -31.19 0.02
N ARG A 103 -11.39 -30.78 -1.25
CA ARG A 103 -12.63 -30.69 -2.03
C ARG A 103 -13.48 -31.98 -2.05
N PRO A 104 -12.91 -33.19 -2.23
CA PRO A 104 -13.67 -34.44 -2.18
C PRO A 104 -14.31 -34.74 -0.81
N TYR A 105 -13.76 -34.17 0.26
CA TYR A 105 -14.18 -34.42 1.66
C TYR A 105 -15.05 -33.31 2.23
N LYS A 106 -15.19 -32.20 1.52
CA LYS A 106 -15.97 -31.05 1.95
C LYS A 106 -17.47 -31.37 1.87
N GLN A 107 -18.20 -31.07 2.93
CA GLN A 107 -19.66 -31.19 2.89
C GLN A 107 -20.23 -30.31 1.79
N LYS A 108 -20.82 -30.94 0.78
CA LYS A 108 -21.43 -30.26 -0.34
C LYS A 108 -22.92 -30.03 -0.10
N ARG A 109 -23.47 -28.99 -0.70
CA ARG A 109 -24.92 -28.85 -0.87
C ARG A 109 -25.41 -30.00 -1.76
N ARG A 110 -26.73 -30.31 -1.71
CA ARG A 110 -27.34 -31.35 -2.56
C ARG A 110 -27.06 -31.09 -4.03
N THR A 111 -26.21 -31.92 -4.61
CA THR A 111 -25.77 -31.86 -6.02
C THR A 111 -26.48 -32.93 -6.84
N ARG A 112 -26.41 -32.86 -8.20
CA ARG A 112 -26.92 -33.95 -9.06
C ARG A 112 -26.22 -35.28 -8.75
N GLY A 113 -24.89 -35.27 -8.60
CA GLY A 113 -24.11 -36.45 -8.24
C GLY A 113 -24.49 -37.01 -6.86
N SER A 114 -24.69 -36.15 -5.83
CA SER A 114 -25.13 -36.62 -4.52
C SER A 114 -26.53 -37.23 -4.55
N ILE A 115 -27.44 -36.67 -5.32
CA ILE A 115 -28.78 -37.25 -5.54
C ILE A 115 -28.68 -38.60 -6.25
N ALA A 116 -27.81 -38.75 -7.24
CA ALA A 116 -27.58 -40.00 -7.91
C ALA A 116 -26.98 -41.06 -7.00
N ARG A 117 -26.06 -40.68 -6.08
CA ARG A 117 -25.53 -41.58 -5.02
C ARG A 117 -26.63 -42.01 -4.02
N GLU A 118 -27.50 -41.10 -3.62
CA GLU A 118 -28.67 -41.42 -2.76
C GLU A 118 -29.58 -42.45 -3.43
N LYS A 119 -29.70 -42.43 -4.77
CA LYS A 119 -30.44 -43.42 -5.56
C LYS A 119 -29.72 -44.74 -5.74
N GLY A 120 -28.49 -44.91 -5.24
CA GLY A 120 -27.71 -46.14 -5.30
C GLY A 120 -26.95 -46.33 -6.64
N LEU A 121 -26.71 -45.30 -7.41
CA LEU A 121 -26.08 -45.36 -8.73
C LEU A 121 -24.53 -45.31 -8.69
N GLU A 122 -23.92 -45.18 -7.52
CA GLU A 122 -22.46 -45.15 -7.38
C GLU A 122 -21.73 -46.38 -7.89
N PRO A 123 -22.20 -47.63 -7.61
CA PRO A 123 -21.54 -48.82 -8.18
C PRO A 123 -21.63 -48.90 -9.69
N LEU A 124 -22.73 -48.38 -10.29
CA LEU A 124 -22.85 -48.30 -11.76
C LEU A 124 -21.82 -47.32 -12.33
N ALA A 125 -21.66 -46.12 -11.70
CA ALA A 125 -20.67 -45.15 -12.11
C ALA A 125 -19.26 -45.70 -12.02
N GLN A 126 -18.93 -46.44 -10.95
CA GLN A 126 -17.61 -47.11 -10.81
C GLN A 126 -17.38 -48.19 -11.86
N ALA A 127 -18.38 -49.03 -12.15
CA ALA A 127 -18.27 -50.05 -13.17
C ALA A 127 -18.04 -49.44 -14.58
N ILE A 128 -18.76 -48.36 -14.92
CA ILE A 128 -18.56 -47.67 -16.20
C ILE A 128 -17.18 -47.02 -16.25
N PHE A 129 -16.75 -46.37 -15.16
CA PHE A 129 -15.43 -45.73 -15.07
C PHE A 129 -14.28 -46.70 -15.06
N ALA A 130 -14.52 -47.99 -14.75
CA ALA A 130 -13.51 -49.06 -14.88
C ALA A 130 -13.06 -49.30 -16.34
N GLN A 131 -13.89 -48.95 -17.33
CA GLN A 131 -13.59 -49.02 -18.76
C GLN A 131 -13.06 -50.41 -19.19
N ASP A 132 -13.72 -51.46 -18.71
CA ASP A 132 -13.37 -52.87 -19.00
C ASP A 132 -13.91 -53.38 -20.34
N GLY A 133 -14.65 -52.54 -21.06
CA GLY A 133 -15.24 -52.86 -22.36
C GLY A 133 -16.71 -53.28 -22.28
N SER A 134 -17.30 -53.33 -21.09
CA SER A 134 -18.75 -53.61 -20.91
C SER A 134 -19.60 -52.47 -21.48
N ASP A 135 -20.75 -52.83 -22.03
CA ASP A 135 -21.72 -51.84 -22.55
C ASP A 135 -22.38 -51.14 -21.35
N PRO A 136 -22.26 -49.78 -21.23
CA PRO A 136 -22.88 -49.02 -20.16
C PRO A 136 -24.40 -49.19 -20.07
N ALA A 137 -25.08 -49.41 -21.21
CA ALA A 137 -26.53 -49.59 -21.23
C ALA A 137 -26.92 -50.93 -20.57
N VAL A 138 -26.19 -51.99 -20.87
CA VAL A 138 -26.39 -53.30 -20.24
C VAL A 138 -26.10 -53.28 -18.75
N LEU A 139 -25.03 -52.58 -18.34
CA LEU A 139 -24.74 -52.39 -16.91
C LEU A 139 -25.84 -51.63 -16.18
N ALA A 140 -26.45 -50.66 -16.83
CA ALA A 140 -27.48 -49.79 -16.24
C ALA A 140 -28.83 -50.50 -16.06
N GLU A 141 -29.15 -51.57 -16.83
CA GLU A 141 -30.39 -52.34 -16.66
C GLU A 141 -30.58 -52.87 -15.24
N ALA A 142 -29.50 -53.27 -14.57
CA ALA A 142 -29.53 -53.79 -13.20
C ALA A 142 -29.84 -52.71 -12.12
N TYR A 143 -29.82 -51.44 -12.50
CA TYR A 143 -30.01 -50.29 -11.59
C TYR A 143 -31.31 -49.52 -11.85
N VAL A 144 -32.20 -50.08 -12.69
CA VAL A 144 -33.55 -49.52 -12.90
C VAL A 144 -34.43 -49.94 -11.69
N GLU A 145 -34.54 -49.04 -10.73
CA GLU A 145 -35.34 -49.23 -9.52
C GLU A 145 -36.33 -48.05 -9.31
N PRO A 146 -37.59 -48.21 -9.75
CA PRO A 146 -38.60 -47.10 -9.61
C PRO A 146 -38.84 -46.69 -8.16
N GLU A 147 -38.69 -47.59 -7.18
CA GLU A 147 -38.80 -47.29 -5.75
C GLU A 147 -37.74 -46.31 -5.26
N LYS A 148 -36.55 -46.31 -5.89
CA LYS A 148 -35.49 -45.34 -5.63
C LYS A 148 -35.53 -44.15 -6.56
N GLY A 149 -36.55 -44.04 -7.45
CA GLY A 149 -36.74 -42.97 -8.38
C GLY A 149 -35.82 -43.04 -9.61
N VAL A 150 -35.47 -44.27 -10.05
CA VAL A 150 -34.77 -44.59 -11.30
C VAL A 150 -35.71 -45.40 -12.20
N ASN A 151 -36.38 -44.76 -13.15
CA ASN A 151 -37.44 -45.38 -13.91
C ASN A 151 -37.01 -45.93 -15.27
N SER A 152 -35.81 -45.63 -15.73
CA SER A 152 -35.31 -46.10 -17.01
C SER A 152 -33.77 -46.24 -17.03
N VAL A 153 -33.25 -46.93 -18.03
CA VAL A 153 -31.80 -47.07 -18.28
C VAL A 153 -31.17 -45.71 -18.52
N GLU A 154 -31.87 -44.80 -19.22
CA GLU A 154 -31.38 -43.46 -19.51
C GLU A 154 -31.23 -42.64 -18.21
N GLU A 155 -32.19 -42.75 -17.24
CA GLU A 155 -32.08 -42.10 -15.94
C GLU A 155 -30.94 -42.67 -15.11
N ALA A 156 -30.69 -43.99 -15.14
CA ALA A 156 -29.56 -44.63 -14.50
C ALA A 156 -28.22 -44.14 -15.06
N LEU A 157 -28.13 -44.09 -16.41
CA LEU A 157 -26.94 -43.57 -17.08
C LEU A 157 -26.71 -42.09 -16.83
N ALA A 158 -27.77 -41.25 -16.82
CA ALA A 158 -27.63 -39.82 -16.48
C ALA A 158 -27.12 -39.63 -15.04
N GLY A 159 -27.59 -40.44 -14.10
CA GLY A 159 -27.11 -40.40 -12.73
C GLY A 159 -25.65 -40.86 -12.61
N ALA A 160 -25.28 -41.90 -13.32
CA ALA A 160 -23.87 -42.37 -13.39
C ALA A 160 -22.93 -41.30 -14.02
N ASN A 161 -23.41 -40.61 -15.08
CA ASN A 161 -22.67 -39.50 -15.68
C ASN A 161 -22.47 -38.35 -14.67
N ASP A 162 -23.52 -37.96 -13.95
CA ASP A 162 -23.42 -36.88 -12.93
C ASP A 162 -22.43 -37.23 -11.81
N ILE A 163 -22.35 -38.51 -11.39
CA ILE A 163 -21.37 -39.00 -10.41
C ILE A 163 -19.96 -38.93 -10.97
N ILE A 164 -19.72 -39.50 -12.19
CA ILE A 164 -18.40 -39.48 -12.83
C ILE A 164 -17.93 -38.03 -13.05
N ALA A 165 -18.80 -37.18 -13.56
CA ALA A 165 -18.46 -35.77 -13.79
C ALA A 165 -18.10 -35.04 -12.48
N GLU A 166 -18.80 -35.33 -11.38
CA GLU A 166 -18.50 -34.75 -10.09
C GLU A 166 -17.14 -35.26 -9.52
N ASP A 167 -16.87 -36.57 -9.63
CA ASP A 167 -15.60 -37.15 -9.18
C ASP A 167 -14.41 -36.58 -9.96
N LEU A 168 -14.54 -36.45 -11.30
CA LEU A 168 -13.52 -35.77 -12.13
C LEU A 168 -13.35 -34.30 -11.76
N SER A 169 -14.42 -33.61 -11.37
CA SER A 169 -14.36 -32.21 -11.00
C SER A 169 -13.67 -31.96 -9.65
N ASP A 170 -13.63 -33.00 -8.81
CA ASP A 170 -12.99 -32.95 -7.50
C ASP A 170 -11.54 -33.44 -7.52
N ASP A 171 -11.08 -33.98 -8.64
CA ASP A 171 -9.70 -34.47 -8.78
C ASP A 171 -8.69 -33.29 -8.76
N PRO A 172 -7.80 -33.23 -7.74
CA PRO A 172 -6.82 -32.15 -7.62
C PRO A 172 -5.83 -32.08 -8.78
N ALA A 173 -5.46 -33.21 -9.37
CA ALA A 173 -4.50 -33.26 -10.47
C ALA A 173 -5.09 -32.69 -11.77
N ILE A 174 -6.36 -32.98 -12.06
CA ILE A 174 -7.09 -32.40 -13.18
C ILE A 174 -7.19 -30.89 -13.04
N ARG A 175 -7.59 -30.41 -11.85
CA ARG A 175 -7.70 -28.99 -11.57
C ARG A 175 -6.37 -28.26 -11.71
N LYS A 176 -5.30 -28.83 -11.14
CA LYS A 176 -3.93 -28.28 -11.25
C LYS A 176 -3.51 -28.19 -12.72
N SER A 177 -3.69 -29.26 -13.49
CA SER A 177 -3.34 -29.29 -14.92
C SER A 177 -4.09 -28.24 -15.74
N LEU A 178 -5.36 -28.00 -15.43
CA LEU A 178 -6.15 -26.96 -16.09
C LEU A 178 -5.74 -25.54 -15.69
N ARG A 179 -5.42 -25.29 -14.42
CA ARG A 179 -4.86 -23.99 -13.99
C ARG A 179 -3.53 -23.69 -14.71
N GLU A 180 -2.62 -24.67 -14.78
CA GLU A 180 -1.36 -24.53 -15.49
C GLU A 180 -1.57 -24.30 -17.00
N LEU A 181 -2.55 -24.98 -17.60
CA LEU A 181 -2.90 -24.77 -19.00
C LEU A 181 -3.45 -23.36 -19.23
N ILE A 182 -4.36 -22.88 -18.37
CA ILE A 182 -4.93 -21.53 -18.45
C ILE A 182 -3.82 -20.48 -18.24
N ALA A 183 -2.95 -20.66 -17.26
CA ALA A 183 -1.85 -19.72 -17.01
C ALA A 183 -0.91 -19.59 -18.22
N ARG A 184 -0.68 -20.69 -18.95
CA ARG A 184 0.23 -20.74 -20.11
C ARG A 184 -0.41 -20.30 -21.42
N LYS A 185 -1.66 -20.70 -21.68
CA LYS A 185 -2.34 -20.54 -22.98
C LYS A 185 -3.65 -19.77 -22.92
N GLY A 186 -4.17 -19.52 -21.74
CA GLY A 186 -5.43 -18.81 -21.55
C GLY A 186 -5.34 -17.34 -21.96
N SER A 187 -6.47 -16.79 -22.38
CA SER A 187 -6.64 -15.37 -22.70
C SER A 187 -7.79 -14.78 -21.92
N LEU A 188 -7.59 -13.56 -21.43
CA LEU A 188 -8.64 -12.71 -20.89
C LEU A 188 -9.31 -12.00 -22.08
N VAL A 189 -10.59 -12.24 -22.29
CA VAL A 189 -11.37 -11.65 -23.35
C VAL A 189 -12.42 -10.73 -22.73
N VAL A 190 -12.48 -9.51 -23.22
CA VAL A 190 -13.38 -8.47 -22.72
C VAL A 190 -14.18 -7.90 -23.88
N LYS A 191 -15.45 -7.74 -23.69
CA LYS A 191 -16.38 -7.13 -24.66
C LYS A 191 -17.23 -6.08 -23.95
N ALA A 192 -17.67 -5.07 -24.71
CA ALA A 192 -18.68 -4.14 -24.21
C ALA A 192 -20.02 -4.86 -24.01
N GLU A 193 -20.77 -4.49 -22.96
CA GLU A 193 -22.17 -4.88 -22.83
C GLU A 193 -23.03 -4.16 -23.88
N ASP A 194 -22.80 -2.85 -24.07
CA ASP A 194 -23.36 -2.05 -25.14
C ASP A 194 -22.25 -1.36 -25.94
N PRO A 195 -21.95 -1.83 -27.17
CA PRO A 195 -20.90 -1.23 -28.00
C PRO A 195 -21.17 0.20 -28.46
N GLU A 196 -22.41 0.65 -28.46
CA GLU A 196 -22.83 1.99 -28.91
C GLU A 196 -22.69 3.04 -27.78
N GLU A 197 -22.64 2.63 -26.53
CA GLU A 197 -22.44 3.54 -25.40
C GLU A 197 -20.98 4.03 -25.35
N ASP A 198 -20.75 5.35 -25.32
CA ASP A 198 -19.41 5.92 -25.20
C ASP A 198 -19.02 6.05 -23.73
N THR A 199 -18.14 5.16 -23.26
CA THR A 199 -17.65 5.14 -21.88
C THR A 199 -16.14 5.30 -21.82
N VAL A 200 -15.62 5.53 -20.60
CA VAL A 200 -14.16 5.57 -20.34
C VAL A 200 -13.47 4.23 -20.59
N TYR A 201 -14.24 3.14 -20.74
CA TYR A 201 -13.75 1.79 -20.98
C TYR A 201 -13.61 1.42 -22.46
N ARG A 202 -13.78 2.35 -23.38
CA ARG A 202 -13.75 2.11 -24.83
C ARG A 202 -12.55 1.34 -25.33
N LEU A 203 -11.39 1.48 -24.67
CA LEU A 203 -10.17 0.72 -24.98
C LEU A 203 -10.29 -0.78 -24.72
N TYR A 204 -11.31 -1.21 -23.96
CA TYR A 204 -11.56 -2.59 -23.57
C TYR A 204 -12.80 -3.21 -24.23
N TYR A 205 -13.48 -2.51 -25.15
CA TYR A 205 -14.73 -2.99 -25.79
C TYR A 205 -14.51 -4.24 -26.66
N ASP A 206 -13.35 -4.41 -27.23
CA ASP A 206 -12.92 -5.63 -27.94
C ASP A 206 -11.45 -5.88 -27.60
N PHE A 207 -11.24 -6.33 -26.36
CA PHE A 207 -9.90 -6.54 -25.82
C PHE A 207 -9.65 -8.02 -25.59
N SER A 208 -8.48 -8.50 -26.04
CA SER A 208 -8.01 -9.85 -25.79
C SER A 208 -6.53 -9.83 -25.46
N CYS A 209 -6.16 -10.45 -24.33
CA CYS A 209 -4.77 -10.50 -23.88
C CYS A 209 -4.48 -11.86 -23.24
N PRO A 210 -3.32 -12.50 -23.56
CA PRO A 210 -2.87 -13.68 -22.82
C PRO A 210 -2.78 -13.40 -21.32
N ILE A 211 -3.27 -14.31 -20.48
CA ILE A 211 -3.27 -14.19 -19.02
C ILE A 211 -1.87 -13.90 -18.47
N SER A 212 -0.84 -14.50 -19.06
CA SER A 212 0.57 -14.28 -18.68
C SER A 212 1.11 -12.88 -18.99
N ARG A 213 0.39 -12.06 -19.78
CA ARG A 213 0.84 -10.72 -20.24
C ARG A 213 -0.06 -9.59 -19.82
N VAL A 214 -1.26 -9.88 -19.30
CA VAL A 214 -2.19 -8.83 -18.87
C VAL A 214 -1.60 -8.06 -17.69
N MET A 215 -1.61 -6.72 -17.79
CA MET A 215 -1.02 -5.82 -16.80
C MET A 215 -2.01 -5.50 -15.68
N ASP A 216 -1.50 -5.21 -14.49
CA ASP A 216 -2.33 -4.97 -13.30
C ASP A 216 -3.30 -3.80 -13.47
N HIS A 217 -2.87 -2.68 -14.07
CA HIS A 217 -3.75 -1.54 -14.35
C HIS A 217 -4.87 -1.88 -15.33
N GLN A 218 -4.64 -2.81 -16.28
CA GLN A 218 -5.68 -3.30 -17.19
C GLN A 218 -6.72 -4.12 -16.42
N ILE A 219 -6.27 -5.00 -15.52
CA ILE A 219 -7.15 -5.81 -14.69
C ILE A 219 -8.03 -4.91 -13.81
N LEU A 220 -7.45 -3.89 -13.18
CA LEU A 220 -8.20 -2.95 -12.32
C LEU A 220 -9.25 -2.17 -13.12
N ALA A 221 -8.90 -1.68 -14.31
CA ALA A 221 -9.83 -1.00 -15.19
C ALA A 221 -10.98 -1.92 -15.66
N ILE A 222 -10.63 -3.14 -16.08
CA ILE A 222 -11.58 -4.16 -16.52
C ILE A 222 -12.51 -4.58 -15.40
N ASN A 223 -11.99 -4.82 -14.19
CA ASN A 223 -12.81 -5.19 -13.03
C ASN A 223 -13.79 -4.08 -12.65
N ARG A 224 -13.36 -2.81 -12.72
CA ARG A 224 -14.28 -1.67 -12.49
C ARG A 224 -15.36 -1.59 -13.58
N GLY A 225 -14.99 -1.72 -14.85
CA GLY A 225 -15.95 -1.71 -15.95
C GLY A 225 -16.94 -2.86 -15.90
N GLU A 226 -16.53 -4.05 -15.45
CA GLU A 226 -17.42 -5.20 -15.20
C GLU A 226 -18.35 -4.93 -14.01
N LYS A 227 -17.86 -4.36 -12.92
CA LYS A 227 -18.66 -3.97 -11.75
C LYS A 227 -19.70 -2.89 -12.07
N GLU A 228 -19.38 -1.99 -13.00
CA GLU A 228 -20.29 -0.94 -13.51
C GLU A 228 -21.21 -1.44 -14.63
N GLU A 229 -21.21 -2.74 -14.93
CA GLU A 229 -22.03 -3.37 -15.97
C GLU A 229 -21.79 -2.76 -17.38
N LYS A 230 -20.57 -2.32 -17.65
CA LYS A 230 -20.15 -1.79 -18.96
C LYS A 230 -19.36 -2.81 -19.77
N LEU A 231 -18.71 -3.75 -19.09
CA LEU A 231 -17.86 -4.76 -19.70
C LEU A 231 -18.28 -6.16 -19.28
N LYS A 232 -18.17 -7.09 -20.22
CA LYS A 232 -18.31 -8.53 -20.01
C LYS A 232 -16.96 -9.20 -20.14
N VAL A 233 -16.56 -9.94 -19.12
CA VAL A 233 -15.21 -10.48 -19.02
C VAL A 233 -15.24 -12.01 -18.95
N THR A 234 -14.46 -12.65 -19.80
CA THR A 234 -14.37 -14.11 -19.87
C THR A 234 -12.90 -14.54 -19.96
N VAL A 235 -12.60 -15.73 -19.42
CA VAL A 235 -11.34 -16.41 -19.67
C VAL A 235 -11.60 -17.48 -20.73
N THR A 236 -10.74 -17.59 -21.74
CA THR A 236 -10.88 -18.56 -22.81
C THR A 236 -9.61 -19.37 -22.98
N LEU A 237 -9.76 -20.59 -23.48
CA LEU A 237 -8.66 -21.45 -23.94
C LEU A 237 -8.76 -21.65 -25.45
N PRO A 238 -7.63 -21.76 -26.17
CA PRO A 238 -7.67 -22.01 -27.61
C PRO A 238 -8.12 -23.44 -27.92
N GLY A 239 -8.97 -23.60 -28.93
CA GLY A 239 -9.41 -24.87 -29.47
C GLY A 239 -10.08 -25.79 -28.44
N ASN A 240 -9.75 -27.09 -28.51
CA ASN A 240 -10.32 -28.14 -27.65
C ASN A 240 -9.34 -28.60 -26.55
N GLU A 241 -8.36 -27.79 -26.15
CA GLU A 241 -7.32 -28.21 -25.24
C GLU A 241 -7.82 -28.44 -23.80
N GLY A 242 -8.81 -27.66 -23.36
CA GLY A 242 -9.42 -27.83 -22.05
C GLY A 242 -10.12 -29.19 -21.87
N PRO A 243 -11.14 -29.51 -22.66
CA PRO A 243 -11.79 -30.82 -22.65
C PRO A 243 -10.80 -31.96 -22.87
N ALA A 244 -9.86 -31.83 -23.81
CA ALA A 244 -8.84 -32.82 -24.06
C ALA A 244 -7.94 -33.12 -22.86
N THR A 245 -7.70 -32.14 -22.00
CA THR A 245 -6.92 -32.35 -20.77
C THR A 245 -7.69 -33.20 -19.77
N VAL A 246 -8.98 -32.95 -19.57
CA VAL A 246 -9.84 -33.75 -18.68
C VAL A 246 -10.01 -35.19 -19.27
N CYS A 247 -10.30 -35.30 -20.57
CA CYS A 247 -10.41 -36.58 -21.23
C CYS A 247 -9.14 -37.41 -21.11
N ARG A 248 -7.95 -36.81 -21.23
CA ARG A 248 -6.67 -37.53 -21.10
C ARG A 248 -6.47 -38.09 -19.70
N ALA A 249 -6.96 -37.41 -18.67
CA ALA A 249 -6.90 -37.88 -17.30
C ALA A 249 -7.94 -38.97 -17.01
N ALA A 250 -9.15 -38.86 -17.61
CA ALA A 250 -10.26 -39.76 -17.35
C ALA A 250 -10.19 -41.07 -18.18
N LEU A 251 -9.64 -41.01 -19.41
CA LEU A 251 -9.65 -42.14 -20.32
C LEU A 251 -8.43 -43.04 -20.11
N LYS A 252 -8.68 -44.34 -19.96
CA LYS A 252 -7.61 -45.35 -19.94
C LYS A 252 -7.02 -45.55 -21.31
N PRO A 253 -5.69 -45.85 -21.44
CA PRO A 253 -5.04 -46.13 -22.70
C PRO A 253 -5.36 -47.56 -23.16
N THR A 254 -6.61 -47.83 -23.51
CA THR A 254 -7.12 -49.10 -23.99
C THR A 254 -7.51 -48.98 -25.46
N MET A 255 -7.60 -50.14 -26.18
CA MET A 255 -8.02 -50.16 -27.61
C MET A 255 -9.46 -49.64 -27.82
N PHE A 256 -10.28 -49.69 -26.77
CA PHE A 256 -11.67 -49.20 -26.79
C PHE A 256 -11.80 -47.96 -25.87
N ILE A 257 -11.94 -46.80 -26.46
CA ILE A 257 -12.26 -45.57 -25.73
C ILE A 257 -13.74 -45.60 -25.36
N SER A 258 -14.07 -45.57 -24.07
CA SER A 258 -15.44 -45.44 -23.62
C SER A 258 -16.01 -44.08 -24.02
N GLN A 259 -16.92 -44.08 -24.99
CA GLN A 259 -17.61 -42.85 -25.42
C GLN A 259 -18.41 -42.21 -24.28
N PHE A 260 -18.93 -43.02 -23.36
CA PHE A 260 -19.64 -42.59 -22.20
C PHE A 260 -18.73 -41.80 -21.23
N VAL A 261 -17.57 -42.35 -20.88
CA VAL A 261 -16.61 -41.69 -19.99
C VAL A 261 -16.07 -40.40 -20.62
N LYS A 262 -15.89 -40.41 -21.96
CA LYS A 262 -15.50 -39.21 -22.69
C LYS A 262 -16.56 -38.14 -22.59
N ALA A 263 -17.84 -38.45 -22.81
CA ALA A 263 -18.95 -37.50 -22.66
C ALA A 263 -19.06 -36.99 -21.23
N ALA A 264 -18.87 -37.85 -20.20
CA ALA A 264 -18.85 -37.43 -18.81
C ALA A 264 -17.68 -36.49 -18.47
N ALA A 265 -16.51 -36.73 -19.09
CA ALA A 265 -15.34 -35.85 -18.94
C ALA A 265 -15.55 -34.47 -19.60
N GLU A 266 -16.20 -34.43 -20.77
CA GLU A 266 -16.58 -33.21 -21.46
C GLU A 266 -17.63 -32.42 -20.64
N ASP A 267 -18.66 -33.08 -20.09
CA ASP A 267 -19.65 -32.49 -19.20
C ASP A 267 -19.00 -31.95 -17.89
N ALA A 268 -18.10 -32.74 -17.29
CA ALA A 268 -17.32 -32.30 -16.12
C ALA A 268 -16.56 -31.00 -16.40
N TYR A 269 -15.89 -30.92 -17.56
CA TYR A 269 -15.17 -29.74 -17.98
C TYR A 269 -16.10 -28.53 -18.13
N GLU A 270 -17.13 -28.65 -18.95
CA GLU A 270 -17.98 -27.51 -19.33
C GLU A 270 -18.81 -26.99 -18.15
N ARG A 271 -19.41 -27.89 -17.39
CA ARG A 271 -20.38 -27.55 -16.34
C ARG A 271 -19.75 -27.31 -14.98
N LEU A 272 -18.69 -28.01 -14.61
CA LEU A 272 -18.18 -28.02 -13.25
C LEU A 272 -16.77 -27.41 -13.11
N ILE A 273 -15.80 -27.90 -13.93
CA ILE A 273 -14.40 -27.57 -13.71
C ILE A 273 -14.07 -26.19 -14.28
N PHE A 274 -14.31 -25.98 -15.58
CA PHE A 274 -13.88 -24.77 -16.25
C PHE A 274 -14.51 -23.49 -15.66
N PRO A 275 -15.82 -23.44 -15.35
CA PRO A 275 -16.40 -22.28 -14.68
C PRO A 275 -15.82 -22.01 -13.29
N SER A 276 -15.40 -23.05 -12.57
CA SER A 276 -14.74 -22.91 -11.26
C SER A 276 -13.32 -22.36 -11.41
N VAL A 277 -12.50 -22.98 -12.28
CA VAL A 277 -11.11 -22.56 -12.51
C VAL A 277 -11.04 -21.18 -13.17
N GLN A 278 -12.02 -20.84 -14.02
CA GLN A 278 -12.15 -19.50 -14.58
C GLN A 278 -12.34 -18.44 -13.48
N ARG A 279 -13.23 -18.69 -12.51
CA ARG A 279 -13.42 -17.78 -11.37
C ARG A 279 -12.17 -17.69 -10.50
N GLU A 280 -11.49 -18.81 -10.24
CA GLU A 280 -10.23 -18.83 -9.51
C GLU A 280 -9.16 -18.00 -10.23
N THR A 281 -8.98 -18.21 -11.52
CA THR A 281 -8.04 -17.43 -12.36
C THR A 281 -8.36 -15.93 -12.31
N ARG A 282 -9.64 -15.55 -12.38
CA ARG A 282 -10.06 -14.14 -12.26
C ARG A 282 -9.76 -13.58 -10.88
N SER A 283 -9.96 -14.37 -9.81
CA SER A 283 -9.60 -13.96 -8.45
C SER A 283 -8.09 -13.75 -8.32
N ASP A 284 -7.29 -14.72 -8.78
CA ASP A 284 -5.83 -14.64 -8.70
C ASP A 284 -5.26 -13.43 -9.45
N LEU A 285 -5.82 -13.12 -10.64
CA LEU A 285 -5.47 -11.92 -11.39
C LEU A 285 -5.84 -10.64 -10.64
N SER A 286 -7.01 -10.61 -10.02
CA SER A 286 -7.46 -9.47 -9.23
C SER A 286 -6.61 -9.26 -7.98
N ASP A 287 -6.29 -10.33 -7.25
CA ASP A 287 -5.46 -10.29 -6.03
C ASP A 287 -4.04 -9.81 -6.35
N ARG A 288 -3.46 -10.29 -7.47
CA ARG A 288 -2.19 -9.79 -7.97
C ARG A 288 -2.24 -8.28 -8.27
N ALA A 289 -3.28 -7.85 -8.98
CA ALA A 289 -3.45 -6.46 -9.38
C ALA A 289 -3.70 -5.54 -8.16
N TYR A 290 -4.47 -6.00 -7.18
CA TYR A 290 -4.68 -5.26 -5.92
C TYR A 290 -3.39 -5.14 -5.12
N SER A 291 -2.63 -6.21 -4.96
CA SER A 291 -1.34 -6.17 -4.26
C SER A 291 -0.36 -5.21 -4.91
N GLY A 292 -0.25 -5.22 -6.26
CA GLY A 292 0.58 -4.28 -7.01
C GLY A 292 0.12 -2.83 -6.84
N ALA A 293 -1.19 -2.57 -6.90
CA ALA A 293 -1.75 -1.23 -6.72
C ALA A 293 -1.53 -0.71 -5.29
N ILE A 294 -1.80 -1.51 -4.27
CA ILE A 294 -1.60 -1.15 -2.85
C ILE A 294 -0.13 -0.84 -2.59
N HIS A 295 0.78 -1.63 -3.14
CA HIS A 295 2.23 -1.34 -3.05
C HIS A 295 2.58 0.02 -3.66
N ASN A 296 2.08 0.33 -4.86
CA ASN A 296 2.30 1.63 -5.51
C ASN A 296 1.68 2.78 -4.69
N PHE A 297 0.52 2.58 -4.08
CA PHE A 297 -0.11 3.59 -3.22
C PHE A 297 0.73 3.86 -1.97
N ALA A 298 1.31 2.83 -1.36
CA ALA A 298 2.24 2.97 -0.25
C ALA A 298 3.51 3.76 -0.65
N LEU A 299 4.07 3.45 -1.83
CA LEU A 299 5.20 4.19 -2.39
C LEU A 299 4.89 5.67 -2.66
N ASN A 300 3.67 6.00 -3.10
CA ASN A 300 3.25 7.36 -3.34
C ASN A 300 2.96 8.15 -2.05
N LEU A 301 2.50 7.48 -0.98
CA LEU A 301 2.18 8.12 0.29
C LEU A 301 3.44 8.56 1.04
N LYS A 302 4.46 7.72 1.12
CA LYS A 302 5.67 7.98 1.91
C LYS A 302 6.32 9.34 1.62
N PRO A 303 6.59 9.72 0.36
CA PRO A 303 7.18 11.01 0.05
C PRO A 303 6.27 12.21 0.37
N LEU A 304 4.95 12.04 0.29
CA LEU A 304 4.01 13.11 0.70
C LEU A 304 4.12 13.41 2.20
N LEU A 305 4.25 12.37 3.03
CA LEU A 305 4.44 12.48 4.48
C LEU A 305 5.84 13.00 4.83
N MET A 306 6.85 12.63 4.06
CA MET A 306 8.25 12.95 4.28
C MET A 306 8.70 14.25 3.59
N GLN A 307 7.79 15.07 3.08
CA GLN A 307 8.15 16.38 2.54
C GLN A 307 8.84 17.24 3.59
N PRO A 308 9.95 17.95 3.22
CA PRO A 308 10.63 18.84 4.13
C PRO A 308 9.70 19.94 4.65
N PRO A 309 9.66 20.17 5.96
CA PRO A 309 8.81 21.17 6.58
C PRO A 309 9.40 22.58 6.40
N VAL A 310 8.52 23.60 6.33
CA VAL A 310 8.90 25.04 6.34
C VAL A 310 8.59 25.59 7.73
N LYS A 311 9.42 25.21 8.71
CA LYS A 311 9.22 25.56 10.14
C LYS A 311 9.67 26.98 10.48
N GLY A 312 9.09 27.54 11.52
CA GLY A 312 9.57 28.77 12.15
C GLY A 312 9.03 30.07 11.53
N PHE A 313 8.09 29.99 10.59
CA PHE A 313 7.54 31.15 9.89
C PHE A 313 6.04 31.30 10.08
N VAL A 314 5.59 32.56 10.13
CA VAL A 314 4.15 32.87 10.05
C VAL A 314 3.67 32.56 8.64
N THR A 315 2.63 31.74 8.55
CA THR A 315 2.12 31.21 7.28
C THR A 315 0.65 31.57 7.08
N MET A 316 0.30 31.99 5.87
CA MET A 316 -1.09 32.21 5.46
C MET A 316 -1.56 31.03 4.61
N GLY A 317 -2.64 30.36 5.01
CA GLY A 317 -3.29 29.32 4.22
C GLY A 317 -4.47 29.87 3.43
N LEU A 318 -4.52 29.55 2.16
CA LEU A 318 -5.62 29.88 1.25
C LEU A 318 -6.29 28.60 0.78
N ASP A 319 -7.58 28.43 1.08
CA ASP A 319 -8.43 27.35 0.58
C ASP A 319 -9.34 27.92 -0.53
N PRO A 320 -8.98 27.70 -1.82
CA PRO A 320 -9.65 28.30 -2.95
C PRO A 320 -11.09 27.80 -3.13
N GLY A 321 -11.98 28.65 -3.66
CA GLY A 321 -13.35 28.24 -4.00
C GLY A 321 -14.10 29.31 -4.81
N TYR A 322 -14.86 28.87 -5.83
CA TYR A 322 -15.65 29.79 -6.64
C TYR A 322 -16.87 30.34 -5.92
N ARG A 323 -17.73 29.47 -5.37
CA ARG A 323 -19.04 29.88 -4.82
C ARG A 323 -18.94 30.47 -3.39
N ASN A 324 -18.17 29.82 -2.54
CA ASN A 324 -18.07 30.14 -1.12
C ASN A 324 -16.89 31.05 -0.80
N GLY A 325 -16.23 31.59 -1.84
CA GLY A 325 -15.01 32.40 -1.68
C GLY A 325 -13.77 31.57 -1.30
N CYS A 326 -12.63 32.25 -1.24
CA CYS A 326 -11.38 31.72 -0.73
C CYS A 326 -11.32 31.91 0.78
N LYS A 327 -11.21 30.84 1.54
CA LYS A 327 -11.06 30.88 2.99
C LYS A 327 -9.59 31.11 3.31
N VAL A 328 -9.36 31.90 4.32
CA VAL A 328 -8.02 32.37 4.70
C VAL A 328 -7.80 32.13 6.18
N ALA A 329 -6.64 31.56 6.51
CA ALA A 329 -6.18 31.46 7.88
C ALA A 329 -4.73 31.90 7.99
N VAL A 330 -4.38 32.67 9.00
CA VAL A 330 -3.00 33.01 9.34
C VAL A 330 -2.62 32.22 10.58
N VAL A 331 -1.51 31.48 10.51
CA VAL A 331 -0.97 30.72 11.64
C VAL A 331 0.42 31.23 12.00
N ASP A 332 0.76 31.20 13.28
CA ASP A 332 2.10 31.54 13.76
C ASP A 332 3.12 30.44 13.46
N ALA A 333 4.35 30.64 13.85
CA ALA A 333 5.45 29.67 13.66
C ALA A 333 5.22 28.30 14.32
N THR A 334 4.26 28.21 15.27
CA THR A 334 3.90 26.96 15.96
C THR A 334 2.62 26.32 15.44
N GLY A 335 1.98 26.93 14.44
CA GLY A 335 0.71 26.49 13.87
C GLY A 335 -0.54 26.97 14.63
N LYS A 336 -0.39 27.87 15.61
CA LYS A 336 -1.52 28.49 16.31
C LYS A 336 -2.19 29.50 15.38
N VAL A 337 -3.53 29.48 15.33
CA VAL A 337 -4.30 30.42 14.51
C VAL A 337 -4.23 31.82 15.11
N LEU A 338 -3.85 32.80 14.29
CA LEU A 338 -3.76 34.22 14.62
C LEU A 338 -4.96 35.03 14.10
N ASP A 339 -5.41 34.70 12.89
CA ASP A 339 -6.50 35.41 12.22
C ASP A 339 -7.16 34.55 11.15
N THR A 340 -8.42 34.82 10.85
CA THR A 340 -9.17 34.14 9.79
C THR A 340 -10.07 35.10 9.04
N THR A 341 -10.27 34.87 7.72
CA THR A 341 -11.23 35.66 6.93
C THR A 341 -11.67 34.87 5.69
N VAL A 342 -12.62 35.44 4.95
CA VAL A 342 -13.03 34.92 3.62
C VAL A 342 -12.92 36.03 2.60
N VAL A 343 -12.35 35.79 1.44
CA VAL A 343 -12.22 36.73 0.34
C VAL A 343 -12.81 36.15 -0.95
N TYR A 344 -13.17 36.98 -1.92
CA TYR A 344 -13.89 36.55 -3.12
C TYR A 344 -13.16 36.96 -4.41
N PRO A 345 -11.93 36.47 -4.67
CA PRO A 345 -11.10 36.91 -5.79
C PRO A 345 -11.67 36.59 -7.17
N THR A 346 -12.58 35.62 -7.26
CA THR A 346 -13.09 35.07 -8.52
C THR A 346 -14.41 35.71 -8.98
N PHE A 347 -15.01 36.61 -8.17
CA PHE A 347 -16.33 37.17 -8.49
C PHE A 347 -16.29 38.33 -9.46
N SER A 348 -15.28 39.21 -9.34
CA SER A 348 -15.03 40.34 -10.22
C SER A 348 -13.64 40.95 -9.95
N ASP A 349 -13.11 41.77 -10.89
CA ASP A 349 -11.85 42.47 -10.70
C ASP A 349 -11.88 43.37 -9.46
N ARG A 350 -13.00 44.05 -9.19
CA ARG A 350 -13.18 44.84 -7.99
C ARG A 350 -13.05 43.99 -6.71
N LYS A 351 -13.67 42.81 -6.70
CA LYS A 351 -13.58 41.87 -5.58
C LYS A 351 -12.19 41.27 -5.39
N LYS A 352 -11.47 41.06 -6.50
CA LYS A 352 -10.07 40.66 -6.49
C LYS A 352 -9.20 41.73 -5.84
N GLN A 353 -9.36 43.01 -6.20
CA GLN A 353 -8.60 44.10 -5.56
C GLN A 353 -8.95 44.27 -4.05
N GLU A 354 -10.22 44.17 -3.70
CA GLU A 354 -10.65 44.13 -2.28
C GLU A 354 -9.98 42.98 -1.52
N ALA A 355 -9.88 41.75 -2.14
CA ALA A 355 -9.20 40.62 -1.57
C ALA A 355 -7.71 40.91 -1.35
N ILE A 356 -7.01 41.49 -2.36
CA ILE A 356 -5.60 41.87 -2.26
C ILE A 356 -5.37 42.85 -1.10
N GLU A 357 -6.25 43.82 -0.93
CA GLU A 357 -6.14 44.81 0.15
C GLU A 357 -6.30 44.16 1.54
N ILE A 358 -7.30 43.28 1.70
CA ILE A 358 -7.55 42.54 2.95
C ILE A 358 -6.33 41.67 3.29
N LEU A 359 -5.87 40.86 2.33
CA LEU A 359 -4.74 39.93 2.53
C LEU A 359 -3.43 40.69 2.79
N SER A 360 -3.20 41.80 2.08
CA SER A 360 -2.01 42.66 2.30
C SER A 360 -1.99 43.27 3.69
N ARG A 361 -3.17 43.58 4.26
CA ARG A 361 -3.31 44.06 5.63
C ARG A 361 -2.94 42.98 6.63
N LEU A 362 -3.42 41.75 6.42
CA LEU A 362 -3.08 40.58 7.24
C LEU A 362 -1.59 40.25 7.17
N MET A 363 -1.00 40.30 5.97
CA MET A 363 0.45 40.09 5.79
C MET A 363 1.29 41.07 6.60
N ARG A 364 0.95 42.37 6.55
CA ARG A 364 1.65 43.41 7.36
C ARG A 364 1.40 43.26 8.84
N LYS A 365 0.15 42.98 9.26
CA LYS A 365 -0.24 42.84 10.66
C LYS A 365 0.51 41.73 11.38
N TRP A 366 0.68 40.58 10.70
CA TRP A 366 1.21 39.38 11.30
C TRP A 366 2.62 39.00 10.82
N GLY A 367 3.21 39.73 9.87
CA GLY A 367 4.54 39.44 9.35
C GLY A 367 4.59 38.12 8.58
N VAL A 368 3.57 37.86 7.76
CA VAL A 368 3.48 36.61 7.00
C VAL A 368 4.65 36.48 6.02
N SER A 369 5.37 35.37 6.11
CA SER A 369 6.53 35.06 5.26
C SER A 369 6.18 34.11 4.10
N HIS A 370 5.22 33.22 4.31
CA HIS A 370 4.84 32.22 3.33
C HIS A 370 3.32 32.12 3.16
N ILE A 371 2.90 31.84 1.92
CA ILE A 371 1.50 31.60 1.57
C ILE A 371 1.38 30.15 1.07
N ALA A 372 0.53 29.37 1.71
CA ALA A 372 0.15 28.03 1.26
C ALA A 372 -1.18 28.11 0.51
N ILE A 373 -1.22 27.72 -0.74
CA ILE A 373 -2.42 27.76 -1.58
C ILE A 373 -2.85 26.32 -1.87
N GLY A 374 -4.09 25.95 -1.54
CA GLY A 374 -4.65 24.65 -1.90
C GLY A 374 -4.72 24.45 -3.41
N ASN A 375 -4.50 23.22 -3.89
CA ASN A 375 -4.46 22.89 -5.31
C ASN A 375 -5.83 22.50 -5.91
N GLY A 376 -6.93 22.80 -5.23
CA GLY A 376 -8.28 22.46 -5.68
C GLY A 376 -8.90 23.47 -6.63
N THR A 377 -10.22 23.50 -6.61
CA THR A 377 -11.04 24.37 -7.48
C THR A 377 -10.73 25.84 -7.23
N ALA A 378 -10.55 26.65 -8.29
CA ALA A 378 -10.15 28.07 -8.23
C ALA A 378 -8.72 28.34 -7.72
N SER A 379 -7.84 27.34 -7.69
CA SER A 379 -6.44 27.49 -7.29
C SER A 379 -5.69 28.46 -8.20
N ARG A 380 -5.93 28.44 -9.51
CA ARG A 380 -5.28 29.33 -10.51
C ARG A 380 -5.56 30.81 -10.26
N GLU A 381 -6.84 31.14 -10.09
CA GLU A 381 -7.27 32.51 -9.85
C GLU A 381 -6.74 33.02 -8.51
N THR A 382 -6.70 32.14 -7.50
CA THR A 382 -6.15 32.44 -6.17
C THR A 382 -4.63 32.63 -6.26
N GLU A 383 -3.92 31.81 -7.04
CA GLU A 383 -2.49 31.94 -7.27
C GLU A 383 -2.17 33.25 -8.00
N ALA A 384 -2.89 33.56 -9.08
CA ALA A 384 -2.72 34.81 -9.82
C ALA A 384 -2.94 36.06 -8.94
N MET A 385 -3.94 36.01 -8.05
CA MET A 385 -4.16 37.06 -7.05
C MET A 385 -3.00 37.16 -6.04
N ALA A 386 -2.53 36.01 -5.52
CA ALA A 386 -1.42 35.97 -4.58
C ALA A 386 -0.12 36.52 -5.17
N VAL A 387 0.20 36.18 -6.41
CA VAL A 387 1.38 36.70 -7.13
C VAL A 387 1.29 38.21 -7.36
N GLU A 388 0.11 38.73 -7.73
CA GLU A 388 -0.11 40.17 -7.85
C GLU A 388 0.14 40.89 -6.50
N MET A 389 -0.35 40.32 -5.41
CA MET A 389 -0.14 40.84 -4.06
C MET A 389 1.34 40.77 -3.64
N LEU A 390 2.02 39.67 -3.93
CA LEU A 390 3.42 39.44 -3.55
C LEU A 390 4.42 40.41 -4.20
N ARG A 391 4.06 41.09 -5.28
CA ARG A 391 4.86 42.21 -5.83
C ARG A 391 5.14 43.30 -4.80
N SER A 392 4.25 43.46 -3.82
CA SER A 392 4.41 44.42 -2.69
C SER A 392 5.12 43.82 -1.46
N PHE A 393 5.50 42.51 -1.52
CA PHE A 393 6.14 41.78 -0.43
C PHE A 393 7.32 40.95 -0.93
N PRO A 394 8.46 41.57 -1.27
CA PRO A 394 9.57 40.91 -1.96
C PRO A 394 10.23 39.77 -1.15
N ASN A 395 10.06 39.77 0.17
CA ASN A 395 10.62 38.77 1.07
C ASN A 395 9.64 37.61 1.32
N ALA A 396 8.39 37.69 0.87
CA ALA A 396 7.43 36.63 0.99
C ALA A 396 7.41 35.75 -0.27
N SER A 397 6.98 34.49 -0.10
CA SER A 397 6.86 33.51 -1.17
C SER A 397 5.59 32.68 -1.00
N TYR A 398 5.22 31.94 -2.02
CA TYR A 398 4.09 31.03 -1.95
C TYR A 398 4.46 29.61 -2.40
N MET A 399 3.62 28.66 -2.04
CA MET A 399 3.67 27.29 -2.50
C MET A 399 2.26 26.75 -2.71
N ILE A 400 2.07 26.00 -3.78
CA ILE A 400 0.86 25.20 -3.97
C ILE A 400 0.97 23.96 -3.11
N VAL A 401 0.00 23.76 -2.22
CA VAL A 401 -0.05 22.67 -1.26
C VAL A 401 -1.16 21.70 -1.66
N ASN A 402 -0.88 20.41 -1.59
CA ASN A 402 -1.91 19.40 -1.81
C ASN A 402 -2.98 19.51 -0.71
N GLU A 403 -4.21 19.85 -1.11
CA GLU A 403 -5.35 20.00 -0.19
C GLU A 403 -6.16 18.70 -0.01
N ALA A 404 -5.78 17.60 -0.67
CA ALA A 404 -6.50 16.34 -0.57
C ALA A 404 -6.75 15.97 0.90
N GLY A 405 -7.97 15.59 1.23
CA GLY A 405 -8.40 15.29 2.59
C GLY A 405 -8.56 16.50 3.54
N ALA A 406 -8.26 17.74 3.14
CA ALA A 406 -8.46 18.91 4.00
C ALA A 406 -9.95 19.14 4.36
N SER A 407 -10.85 18.86 3.42
CA SER A 407 -12.29 18.89 3.65
C SER A 407 -12.76 17.75 4.57
N VAL A 408 -12.14 16.56 4.44
CA VAL A 408 -12.41 15.43 5.34
C VAL A 408 -11.96 15.77 6.77
N TYR A 409 -10.77 16.33 6.92
CA TYR A 409 -10.29 16.82 8.22
C TYR A 409 -11.24 17.88 8.80
N SER A 410 -11.61 18.89 8.02
CA SER A 410 -12.43 20.01 8.51
C SER A 410 -13.80 19.56 9.03
N ALA A 411 -14.37 18.51 8.45
CA ALA A 411 -15.64 17.90 8.86
C ALA A 411 -15.50 16.88 10.00
N SER A 412 -14.27 16.52 10.39
CA SER A 412 -14.01 15.49 11.38
C SER A 412 -14.31 15.93 12.81
N PRO A 413 -14.63 14.99 13.72
CA PRO A 413 -14.74 15.26 15.15
C PRO A 413 -13.46 15.86 15.74
N LEU A 414 -12.29 15.45 15.25
CA LEU A 414 -10.99 15.96 15.67
C LEU A 414 -10.86 17.46 15.37
N ALA A 415 -11.23 17.90 14.17
CA ALA A 415 -11.18 19.32 13.82
C ALA A 415 -12.21 20.13 14.60
N ALA A 416 -13.35 19.54 14.95
CA ALA A 416 -14.34 20.17 15.82
C ALA A 416 -13.80 20.33 17.26
N GLU A 417 -13.03 19.37 17.76
CA GLU A 417 -12.36 19.43 19.07
C GLU A 417 -11.22 20.47 19.07
N GLU A 418 -10.41 20.53 17.99
CA GLU A 418 -9.32 21.51 17.85
C GLU A 418 -9.83 22.96 17.66
N PHE A 419 -10.96 23.13 16.98
CA PHE A 419 -11.51 24.44 16.59
C PHE A 419 -13.03 24.49 16.79
N PRO A 420 -13.51 24.48 18.05
CA PRO A 420 -14.95 24.49 18.32
C PRO A 420 -15.63 25.78 17.86
N GLU A 421 -14.88 26.89 17.79
CA GLU A 421 -15.37 28.22 17.46
C GLU A 421 -15.36 28.53 15.95
N PHE A 422 -14.72 27.68 15.13
CA PHE A 422 -14.59 27.91 13.70
C PHE A 422 -15.62 27.15 12.89
N ASP A 423 -16.16 27.81 11.87
CA ASP A 423 -16.92 27.16 10.82
C ASP A 423 -16.08 26.07 10.16
N VAL A 424 -16.74 24.99 9.76
CA VAL A 424 -16.14 23.85 9.04
C VAL A 424 -15.27 24.33 7.88
N ASN A 425 -15.72 25.35 7.14
CA ASN A 425 -14.99 25.88 5.99
C ASN A 425 -13.66 26.58 6.36
N LEU A 426 -13.52 27.19 7.53
CA LEU A 426 -12.27 27.86 7.95
C LEU A 426 -11.20 26.88 8.41
N ARG A 427 -11.59 25.72 8.92
CA ARG A 427 -10.66 24.69 9.40
C ARG A 427 -9.77 24.12 8.29
N SER A 428 -10.29 24.06 7.05
CA SER A 428 -9.50 23.61 5.89
C SER A 428 -8.34 24.55 5.57
N ALA A 429 -8.56 25.88 5.62
CA ALA A 429 -7.50 26.86 5.41
C ALA A 429 -6.39 26.78 6.47
N VAL A 430 -6.76 26.49 7.73
CA VAL A 430 -5.78 26.23 8.80
C VAL A 430 -4.95 24.99 8.48
N SER A 431 -5.60 23.90 8.05
CA SER A 431 -4.91 22.67 7.66
C SER A 431 -3.94 22.91 6.51
N ILE A 432 -4.35 23.66 5.47
CA ILE A 432 -3.48 24.00 4.33
C ILE A 432 -2.25 24.80 4.80
N ALA A 433 -2.41 25.78 5.68
CA ALA A 433 -1.27 26.51 6.24
C ALA A 433 -0.29 25.60 6.99
N ARG A 434 -0.82 24.74 7.87
CA ARG A 434 -0.03 23.81 8.68
C ARG A 434 0.66 22.73 7.85
N ARG A 435 0.08 22.31 6.70
CA ARG A 435 0.74 21.36 5.77
C ARG A 435 2.00 21.93 5.16
N LEU A 436 2.12 23.24 4.99
CA LEU A 436 3.37 23.86 4.58
C LEU A 436 4.39 23.86 5.72
N GLN A 437 3.93 24.11 6.95
CA GLN A 437 4.82 24.16 8.12
C GLN A 437 5.35 22.78 8.52
N ASP A 438 4.48 21.78 8.60
CA ASP A 438 4.86 20.37 8.83
C ASP A 438 3.82 19.43 8.23
N PRO A 439 4.07 18.91 7.01
CA PRO A 439 3.15 18.01 6.32
C PRO A 439 2.81 16.76 7.13
N LEU A 440 3.82 16.11 7.75
CA LEU A 440 3.62 14.88 8.52
C LEU A 440 2.70 15.11 9.70
N ALA A 441 2.96 16.15 10.50
CA ALA A 441 2.19 16.45 11.71
C ALA A 441 0.71 16.74 11.42
N GLU A 442 0.41 17.26 10.23
CA GLU A 442 -0.95 17.56 9.82
C GLU A 442 -1.64 16.38 9.11
N LEU A 443 -0.93 15.69 8.18
CA LEU A 443 -1.50 14.60 7.39
C LEU A 443 -1.85 13.36 8.24
N VAL A 444 -1.17 13.12 9.35
CA VAL A 444 -1.51 12.01 10.28
C VAL A 444 -2.87 12.18 10.96
N LYS A 445 -3.49 13.35 10.86
CA LYS A 445 -4.83 13.64 11.43
C LYS A 445 -5.97 13.11 10.58
N ILE A 446 -5.70 12.70 9.34
CA ILE A 446 -6.69 12.20 8.38
C ILE A 446 -6.39 10.77 7.98
N ASP A 447 -7.44 10.08 7.54
CA ASP A 447 -7.27 8.76 6.91
C ASP A 447 -6.38 8.90 5.67
N PRO A 448 -5.27 8.14 5.55
CA PRO A 448 -4.39 8.20 4.38
C PRO A 448 -5.11 8.00 3.03
N LYS A 449 -6.22 7.28 3.01
CA LYS A 449 -7.06 7.11 1.81
C LYS A 449 -7.65 8.42 1.32
N ALA A 450 -7.88 9.38 2.21
CA ALA A 450 -8.39 10.70 1.84
C ALA A 450 -7.33 11.60 1.19
N ILE A 451 -6.06 11.23 1.25
CA ILE A 451 -4.95 11.98 0.61
C ILE A 451 -4.95 11.78 -0.92
N GLY A 452 -5.55 10.69 -1.43
CA GLY A 452 -5.62 10.43 -2.86
C GLY A 452 -4.31 9.88 -3.42
N VAL A 453 -3.95 8.66 -3.04
CA VAL A 453 -2.67 8.03 -3.41
C VAL A 453 -2.71 7.25 -4.72
N GLY A 454 -3.90 7.06 -5.32
CA GLY A 454 -4.02 6.40 -6.61
C GLY A 454 -5.44 6.25 -7.14
N GLN A 455 -5.56 6.02 -8.45
CA GLN A 455 -6.83 6.02 -9.17
C GLN A 455 -7.79 4.89 -8.75
N TYR A 456 -7.26 3.72 -8.37
CA TYR A 456 -8.04 2.51 -8.06
C TYR A 456 -8.11 2.19 -6.56
N GLN A 457 -7.77 3.13 -5.68
CA GLN A 457 -7.75 2.90 -4.24
C GLN A 457 -9.10 2.45 -3.65
N HIS A 458 -10.23 2.88 -4.25
CA HIS A 458 -11.57 2.49 -3.80
C HIS A 458 -12.04 1.12 -4.33
N ASP A 459 -11.30 0.53 -5.28
CA ASP A 459 -11.60 -0.79 -5.82
C ASP A 459 -10.80 -1.90 -5.13
N CYS A 460 -9.72 -1.55 -4.44
CA CYS A 460 -8.90 -2.49 -3.69
C CYS A 460 -9.58 -2.99 -2.41
N PRO A 461 -9.18 -4.16 -1.88
CA PRO A 461 -9.61 -4.64 -0.58
C PRO A 461 -9.24 -3.64 0.52
N GLN A 462 -10.23 -3.01 1.14
CA GLN A 462 -10.02 -1.87 2.03
C GLN A 462 -9.17 -2.21 3.26
N LYS A 463 -9.33 -3.42 3.82
CA LYS A 463 -8.54 -3.87 4.98
C LYS A 463 -7.04 -3.96 4.68
N GLU A 464 -6.69 -4.47 3.49
CA GLU A 464 -5.29 -4.58 3.06
C GLU A 464 -4.71 -3.20 2.77
N LEU A 465 -5.48 -2.35 2.09
CA LEU A 465 -5.11 -0.97 1.84
C LEU A 465 -4.88 -0.20 3.14
N ASP A 466 -5.79 -0.30 4.11
CA ASP A 466 -5.66 0.34 5.43
C ASP A 466 -4.39 -0.11 6.16
N GLY A 467 -4.11 -1.42 6.13
CA GLY A 467 -2.91 -1.99 6.74
C GLY A 467 -1.63 -1.45 6.10
N ALA A 468 -1.56 -1.45 4.77
CA ALA A 468 -0.38 -0.98 4.03
C ALA A 468 -0.14 0.53 4.21
N LEU A 469 -1.18 1.36 4.08
CA LEU A 469 -1.05 2.81 4.25
C LEU A 469 -0.76 3.18 5.71
N GLY A 470 -1.39 2.49 6.68
CA GLY A 470 -1.13 2.68 8.11
C GLY A 470 0.31 2.36 8.48
N ALA A 471 0.89 1.28 7.91
CA ALA A 471 2.29 0.93 8.10
C ALA A 471 3.23 2.04 7.59
N VAL A 472 2.95 2.65 6.44
CA VAL A 472 3.75 3.78 5.92
C VAL A 472 3.69 4.97 6.86
N VAL A 473 2.52 5.31 7.41
CA VAL A 473 2.38 6.41 8.37
C VAL A 473 3.19 6.12 9.63
N GLU A 474 3.06 4.92 10.20
CA GLU A 474 3.82 4.47 11.37
C GLU A 474 5.32 4.58 11.13
N ASP A 475 5.81 4.05 10.01
CA ASP A 475 7.23 4.06 9.67
C ASP A 475 7.77 5.49 9.50
N CYS A 476 7.02 6.38 8.83
CA CYS A 476 7.40 7.79 8.67
C CYS A 476 7.48 8.54 10.01
N VAL A 477 6.48 8.38 10.87
CA VAL A 477 6.44 9.05 12.18
C VAL A 477 7.59 8.59 13.07
N ASN A 478 7.86 7.27 13.11
CA ASN A 478 8.93 6.72 13.92
C ASN A 478 10.33 7.03 13.34
N ALA A 479 10.48 7.15 12.02
CA ALA A 479 11.72 7.59 11.39
C ALA A 479 12.08 9.05 11.73
N VAL A 480 11.07 9.94 11.73
CA VAL A 480 11.26 11.38 12.07
C VAL A 480 11.48 11.56 13.57
N GLY A 481 10.76 10.79 14.40
CA GLY A 481 10.68 10.99 15.84
C GLY A 481 9.70 12.13 16.20
N VAL A 482 9.22 12.12 17.42
CA VAL A 482 8.11 12.95 17.85
C VAL A 482 8.47 13.73 19.12
N ASP A 483 8.35 15.05 19.10
CA ASP A 483 8.45 15.88 20.29
C ASP A 483 7.20 15.66 21.17
N VAL A 484 7.40 15.10 22.36
CA VAL A 484 6.32 14.73 23.28
C VAL A 484 5.58 15.95 23.83
N ASN A 485 6.23 17.11 23.86
CA ASN A 485 5.67 18.34 24.42
C ASN A 485 4.75 19.08 23.43
N THR A 486 4.98 18.93 22.13
CA THR A 486 4.22 19.64 21.09
C THR A 486 3.30 18.75 20.27
N ALA A 487 3.54 17.44 20.25
CA ALA A 487 2.81 16.50 19.43
C ALA A 487 1.31 16.44 19.72
N SER A 488 0.52 16.36 18.67
CA SER A 488 -0.92 16.06 18.75
C SER A 488 -1.18 14.63 19.21
N LYS A 489 -2.37 14.37 19.73
CA LYS A 489 -2.82 13.02 20.05
C LYS A 489 -2.74 12.08 18.84
N SER A 490 -3.09 12.58 17.64
CA SER A 490 -3.04 11.82 16.40
C SER A 490 -1.62 11.44 16.01
N LEU A 491 -0.65 12.33 16.19
CA LEU A 491 0.75 12.06 15.93
C LEU A 491 1.32 11.05 16.95
N LEU A 492 1.02 11.21 18.23
CA LEU A 492 1.42 10.28 19.29
C LEU A 492 0.87 8.87 19.07
N LEU A 493 -0.35 8.74 18.52
CA LEU A 493 -0.96 7.44 18.22
C LEU A 493 -0.15 6.61 17.23
N GLN A 494 0.63 7.24 16.36
CA GLN A 494 1.48 6.58 15.36
C GLN A 494 2.86 6.20 15.90
N VAL A 495 3.18 6.60 17.13
CA VAL A 495 4.45 6.22 17.77
C VAL A 495 4.38 4.75 18.23
N SER A 496 5.41 4.00 17.87
CA SER A 496 5.60 2.60 18.24
C SER A 496 5.26 2.36 19.72
N GLY A 497 4.43 1.35 20.00
CA GLY A 497 4.04 0.95 21.35
C GLY A 497 2.99 1.84 22.04
N LEU A 498 2.55 2.94 21.42
CA LEU A 498 1.45 3.76 21.93
C LEU A 498 0.10 3.34 21.30
N ASN A 499 -0.96 3.60 22.04
CA ASN A 499 -2.34 3.41 21.59
C ASN A 499 -3.19 4.64 21.91
N ALA A 500 -4.45 4.66 21.52
CA ALA A 500 -5.33 5.82 21.69
C ALA A 500 -5.45 6.27 23.16
N THR A 501 -5.42 5.33 24.11
CA THR A 501 -5.49 5.65 25.53
C THR A 501 -4.19 6.28 26.04
N THR A 502 -3.05 5.69 25.70
CA THR A 502 -1.73 6.19 26.15
C THR A 502 -1.39 7.52 25.48
N ALA A 503 -1.70 7.69 24.18
CA ALA A 503 -1.54 8.97 23.49
C ALA A 503 -2.38 10.09 24.14
N LYS A 504 -3.65 9.82 24.47
CA LYS A 504 -4.51 10.76 25.22
C LYS A 504 -3.93 11.09 26.59
N ASN A 505 -3.44 10.08 27.30
CA ASN A 505 -2.90 10.27 28.65
C ASN A 505 -1.58 11.06 28.66
N ILE A 506 -0.75 10.95 27.61
CA ILE A 506 0.46 11.77 27.45
C ILE A 506 0.06 13.25 27.33
N VAL A 507 -0.93 13.57 26.50
CA VAL A 507 -1.42 14.95 26.33
C VAL A 507 -1.98 15.46 27.64
N ALA A 508 -2.88 14.72 28.29
CA ALA A 508 -3.46 15.13 29.59
C ALA A 508 -2.38 15.33 30.67
N TYR A 509 -1.39 14.43 30.74
CA TYR A 509 -0.31 14.52 31.71
C TYR A 509 0.49 15.83 31.58
N ARG A 510 0.85 16.23 30.35
CA ARG A 510 1.60 17.49 30.13
C ARG A 510 0.76 18.74 30.39
N GLU A 511 -0.56 18.67 30.14
CA GLU A 511 -1.49 19.75 30.45
C GLU A 511 -1.64 19.95 31.98
N GLU A 512 -1.68 18.87 32.74
CA GLU A 512 -1.84 18.89 34.22
C GLU A 512 -0.53 19.17 34.96
N ASN A 513 0.61 18.61 34.47
CA ASN A 513 1.89 18.60 35.21
C ASN A 513 2.96 19.52 34.58
N GLY A 514 2.65 20.17 33.46
CA GLY A 514 3.62 20.91 32.66
C GLY A 514 4.40 20.04 31.69
N ALA A 515 5.28 20.66 30.89
CA ALA A 515 6.07 20.00 29.88
C ALA A 515 6.98 18.93 30.47
N PHE A 516 7.18 17.85 29.73
CA PHE A 516 8.17 16.82 30.07
C PHE A 516 9.57 17.43 29.99
N THR A 517 10.40 17.19 30.99
CA THR A 517 11.81 17.64 31.07
C THR A 517 12.80 16.48 30.97
N SER A 518 12.32 15.24 30.94
CA SER A 518 13.13 14.03 30.71
C SER A 518 12.27 12.86 30.22
N ARG A 519 12.86 11.95 29.44
CA ARG A 519 12.21 10.70 29.02
C ARG A 519 11.77 9.83 30.20
N ALA A 520 12.49 9.89 31.32
CA ALA A 520 12.11 9.15 32.52
C ALA A 520 10.73 9.54 33.07
N GLN A 521 10.29 10.78 32.86
CA GLN A 521 8.96 11.23 33.29
C GLN A 521 7.83 10.58 32.53
N ILE A 522 8.05 10.12 31.28
CA ILE A 522 7.06 9.43 30.47
C ILE A 522 6.55 8.15 31.17
N LYS A 523 7.40 7.50 32.00
CA LYS A 523 7.00 6.34 32.82
C LYS A 523 5.89 6.66 33.84
N LYS A 524 5.67 7.94 34.16
CA LYS A 524 4.63 8.38 35.12
C LYS A 524 3.26 8.56 34.46
N VAL A 525 3.20 8.46 33.13
CA VAL A 525 1.93 8.60 32.38
C VAL A 525 1.01 7.42 32.72
N PRO A 526 -0.25 7.66 33.12
CA PRO A 526 -1.20 6.62 33.46
C PRO A 526 -1.40 5.63 32.30
N LYS A 527 -1.46 4.33 32.61
CA LYS A 527 -1.64 3.21 31.68
C LYS A 527 -0.50 2.99 30.67
N LEU A 528 0.61 3.73 30.79
CA LEU A 528 1.81 3.51 29.99
C LEU A 528 2.72 2.54 30.76
N GLY A 529 2.58 1.23 30.45
CA GLY A 529 3.34 0.18 31.10
C GLY A 529 4.80 0.10 30.64
N PRO A 530 5.63 -0.74 31.30
CA PRO A 530 7.06 -0.89 30.96
C PRO A 530 7.30 -1.28 29.49
N LYS A 531 6.51 -2.20 28.95
CA LYS A 531 6.61 -2.65 27.56
C LYS A 531 6.31 -1.50 26.58
N ALA A 532 5.25 -0.74 26.82
CA ALA A 532 4.89 0.43 26.00
C ALA A 532 5.98 1.50 26.06
N PHE A 533 6.53 1.75 27.26
CA PHE A 533 7.66 2.68 27.42
C PHE A 533 8.89 2.20 26.62
N GLN A 534 9.26 0.93 26.71
CA GLN A 534 10.36 0.37 25.93
C GLN A 534 10.16 0.58 24.44
N GLN A 535 8.96 0.35 23.94
CA GLN A 535 8.66 0.52 22.51
C GLN A 535 8.69 1.97 22.04
N CYS A 536 8.22 2.93 22.86
CA CYS A 536 8.04 4.33 22.43
C CYS A 536 9.19 5.26 22.77
N ALA A 537 9.97 4.95 23.82
CA ALA A 537 10.90 5.91 24.43
C ALA A 537 11.97 6.47 23.48
N GLY A 538 12.48 5.65 22.58
CA GLY A 538 13.48 6.09 21.61
C GLY A 538 12.94 6.98 20.50
N PHE A 539 11.64 6.91 20.23
CA PHE A 539 10.96 7.72 19.21
C PHE A 539 10.39 9.04 19.74
N LEU A 540 10.24 9.16 21.08
CA LEU A 540 9.80 10.38 21.73
C LEU A 540 11.02 11.24 22.08
N ARG A 541 10.98 12.51 21.67
CA ARG A 541 12.06 13.49 21.89
C ARG A 541 11.61 14.58 22.84
N ILE A 542 12.57 15.14 23.59
CA ILE A 542 12.38 16.23 24.52
C ILE A 542 13.49 17.26 24.30
N PRO A 543 13.31 18.24 23.40
CA PRO A 543 14.32 19.25 23.08
C PRO A 543 14.80 20.04 24.29
N GLU A 544 13.92 20.30 25.26
CA GLU A 544 14.18 21.09 26.47
C GLU A 544 14.84 20.28 27.60
N SER A 545 15.13 18.98 27.37
CA SER A 545 15.78 18.17 28.39
C SER A 545 17.23 18.60 28.65
N LYS A 546 17.63 18.53 29.92
CA LYS A 546 19.05 18.70 30.31
C LYS A 546 19.94 17.56 29.83
N GLU A 547 19.37 16.38 29.61
CA GLU A 547 20.06 15.21 29.06
C GLU A 547 19.96 15.27 27.53
N ILE A 548 21.09 15.49 26.85
CA ILE A 548 21.14 15.61 25.40
C ILE A 548 20.60 14.37 24.68
N LEU A 549 20.77 13.18 25.29
CA LEU A 549 20.29 11.92 24.75
C LEU A 549 18.76 11.86 24.63
N ASP A 550 18.03 12.64 25.45
CA ASP A 550 16.58 12.72 25.38
C ASP A 550 16.07 13.45 24.12
N ASN A 551 16.91 14.23 23.45
CA ASN A 551 16.63 14.87 22.16
C ASN A 551 17.30 14.14 20.97
N THR A 552 17.56 12.84 21.09
CA THR A 552 18.14 12.02 20.03
C THR A 552 17.27 10.79 19.76
N GLY A 553 17.57 10.03 18.71
CA GLY A 553 17.01 8.70 18.46
C GLY A 553 17.65 7.58 19.27
N VAL A 554 18.60 7.87 20.19
CA VAL A 554 19.23 6.87 21.05
C VAL A 554 18.22 6.34 22.05
N HIS A 555 18.08 5.01 22.13
CA HIS A 555 17.17 4.38 23.09
C HIS A 555 17.72 4.48 24.52
N PRO A 556 16.87 4.67 25.55
CA PRO A 556 17.33 4.74 26.95
C PRO A 556 18.16 3.54 27.42
N GLU A 557 17.93 2.34 26.88
CA GLU A 557 18.75 1.15 27.15
C GLU A 557 20.20 1.34 26.75
N SER A 558 20.48 2.17 25.76
CA SER A 558 21.82 2.43 25.22
C SER A 558 22.50 3.68 25.79
N TYR A 559 21.90 4.38 26.76
CA TYR A 559 22.47 5.61 27.33
C TYR A 559 23.81 5.39 27.99
N ALA A 560 24.02 4.23 28.67
CA ALA A 560 25.27 3.88 29.24
C ALA A 560 26.39 3.74 28.18
N ALA A 561 26.09 3.04 27.08
CA ALA A 561 27.02 2.88 25.96
C ALA A 561 27.30 4.22 25.25
N ALA A 562 26.29 5.09 25.08
CA ALA A 562 26.47 6.42 24.50
C ALA A 562 27.41 7.30 25.34
N ARG A 563 27.27 7.28 26.67
CA ARG A 563 28.16 8.03 27.58
C ARG A 563 29.56 7.47 27.59
N GLU A 564 29.70 6.15 27.51
CA GLU A 564 31.02 5.51 27.45
C GLU A 564 31.71 5.81 26.11
N LEU A 565 31.01 5.86 25.01
CA LEU A 565 31.52 6.29 23.71
C LEU A 565 32.06 7.73 23.75
N LEU A 566 31.29 8.66 24.36
CA LEU A 566 31.73 10.05 24.51
C LEU A 566 33.02 10.16 25.33
N LYS A 567 33.19 9.39 26.42
CA LYS A 567 34.40 9.34 27.21
C LYS A 567 35.56 8.73 26.42
N LEU A 568 35.31 7.61 25.70
CA LEU A 568 36.33 6.89 24.95
C LEU A 568 36.92 7.74 23.83
N LEU A 569 36.10 8.52 23.13
CA LEU A 569 36.54 9.35 22.02
C LEU A 569 37.01 10.76 22.47
N GLY A 570 36.73 11.15 23.72
CA GLY A 570 37.27 12.35 24.37
C GLY A 570 36.97 13.64 23.59
N THR A 571 35.76 13.82 23.12
CA THR A 571 35.38 15.00 22.30
C THR A 571 34.19 15.75 22.89
N ASP A 572 34.32 17.08 22.96
CA ASP A 572 33.22 18.00 23.26
C ASP A 572 32.50 18.43 21.96
N ASP A 573 33.11 18.20 20.79
CA ASP A 573 32.53 18.48 19.48
C ASP A 573 31.83 17.22 18.94
N LEU A 574 30.52 17.15 19.18
CA LEU A 574 29.66 16.05 18.76
C LEU A 574 29.64 15.86 17.24
N ALA A 575 29.80 16.93 16.45
CA ALA A 575 29.77 16.85 14.99
C ALA A 575 30.89 15.97 14.41
N THR A 576 32.03 15.85 15.12
CA THR A 576 33.17 15.03 14.70
C THR A 576 33.09 13.58 15.17
N LEU A 577 32.08 13.21 15.96
CA LEU A 577 32.00 11.93 16.65
C LEU A 577 32.03 10.72 15.70
N SER A 578 31.25 10.78 14.62
CA SER A 578 31.22 9.70 13.61
C SER A 578 32.56 9.50 12.93
N ALA A 579 33.28 10.57 12.55
CA ALA A 579 34.57 10.48 11.92
C ALA A 579 35.65 9.96 12.90
N ARG A 580 35.56 10.35 14.19
CA ARG A 580 36.47 9.82 15.25
C ARG A 580 36.23 8.34 15.52
N LEU A 581 34.94 7.91 15.49
CA LEU A 581 34.60 6.49 15.62
C LEU A 581 35.19 5.66 14.47
N GLU A 582 35.10 6.15 13.24
CA GLU A 582 35.71 5.50 12.07
C GLU A 582 37.23 5.39 12.24
N THR A 583 37.90 6.46 12.73
CA THR A 583 39.33 6.48 12.96
C THR A 583 39.74 5.53 14.08
N TYR A 584 38.96 5.43 15.15
CA TYR A 584 39.21 4.56 16.29
C TYR A 584 38.99 3.07 15.96
N GLY A 585 38.04 2.79 15.06
CA GLY A 585 37.57 1.46 14.70
C GLY A 585 36.29 1.10 15.46
N ALA A 586 35.15 1.04 14.71
CA ALA A 586 33.83 0.83 15.28
C ALA A 586 33.69 -0.48 16.08
N ALA A 587 34.27 -1.59 15.59
CA ALA A 587 34.25 -2.88 16.28
C ALA A 587 34.97 -2.85 17.64
N ALA A 588 36.18 -2.24 17.70
CA ALA A 588 36.93 -2.11 18.94
C ALA A 588 36.24 -1.20 19.96
N ALA A 589 35.61 -0.14 19.49
CA ALA A 589 34.83 0.75 20.34
C ALA A 589 33.57 0.07 20.87
N ALA A 590 32.88 -0.73 20.03
CA ALA A 590 31.67 -1.47 20.40
C ALA A 590 31.90 -2.46 21.53
N GLU A 591 33.00 -3.21 21.46
CA GLU A 591 33.41 -4.12 22.52
C GLU A 591 33.60 -3.39 23.87
N LYS A 592 34.26 -2.21 23.85
CA LYS A 592 34.47 -1.40 25.07
C LYS A 592 33.17 -0.79 25.60
N CYS A 593 32.27 -0.41 24.73
CA CYS A 593 30.97 0.16 25.10
C CYS A 593 29.93 -0.91 25.47
N GLY A 594 30.21 -2.20 25.28
CA GLY A 594 29.33 -3.32 25.62
C GLY A 594 28.08 -3.39 24.76
N VAL A 595 28.15 -2.98 23.49
CA VAL A 595 27.05 -3.01 22.51
C VAL A 595 27.55 -3.53 21.17
N GLY A 596 26.61 -3.91 20.26
CA GLY A 596 27.01 -4.31 18.92
C GLY A 596 27.52 -3.14 18.07
N GLU A 597 28.27 -3.47 17.02
CA GLU A 597 28.89 -2.49 16.13
C GLU A 597 27.86 -1.60 15.42
N LEU A 598 26.78 -2.21 14.89
CA LEU A 598 25.71 -1.48 14.20
C LEU A 598 25.01 -0.48 15.14
N THR A 599 24.76 -0.93 16.37
CA THR A 599 24.15 -0.09 17.41
C THR A 599 25.05 1.09 17.77
N LEU A 600 26.37 0.86 17.90
CA LEU A 600 27.32 1.93 18.23
C LEU A 600 27.45 2.96 17.11
N ILE A 601 27.48 2.52 15.87
CA ILE A 601 27.50 3.41 14.69
C ILE A 601 26.24 4.29 14.66
N ASP A 602 25.08 3.73 14.97
CA ASP A 602 23.83 4.49 15.05
C ASP A 602 23.86 5.51 16.20
N ILE A 603 24.34 5.13 17.37
CA ILE A 603 24.52 6.04 18.51
C ILE A 603 25.42 7.23 18.12
N ALA A 604 26.54 6.96 17.45
CA ALA A 604 27.45 8.01 17.01
C ALA A 604 26.80 8.97 15.99
N LYS A 605 26.03 8.43 15.03
CA LYS A 605 25.29 9.24 14.05
C LYS A 605 24.23 10.12 14.72
N GLU A 606 23.48 9.58 15.65
CA GLU A 606 22.45 10.32 16.39
C GLU A 606 23.03 11.42 17.28
N LEU A 607 24.15 11.15 17.94
CA LEU A 607 24.87 12.12 18.76
C LEU A 607 25.55 13.21 17.92
N SER A 608 26.00 12.87 16.71
CA SER A 608 26.62 13.87 15.81
C SER A 608 25.66 14.97 15.36
N LYS A 609 24.35 14.70 15.38
CA LYS A 609 23.30 15.66 15.01
C LYS A 609 22.10 15.49 15.95
N PRO A 610 22.18 15.96 17.22
CA PRO A 610 21.05 15.87 18.15
C PRO A 610 19.82 16.60 17.59
N GLY A 611 18.63 16.00 17.74
CA GLY A 611 17.38 16.58 17.20
C GLY A 611 17.25 16.50 15.69
N ARG A 612 18.10 15.72 15.00
CA ARG A 612 18.04 15.54 13.54
C ARG A 612 16.65 15.11 13.07
N ASP A 613 16.15 15.84 12.10
CA ASP A 613 14.99 15.45 11.29
C ASP A 613 15.52 14.89 9.96
N PRO A 614 15.25 13.63 9.59
CA PRO A 614 15.74 13.06 8.32
C PRO A 614 15.23 13.81 7.09
N ARG A 615 14.18 14.61 7.22
CA ARG A 615 13.62 15.44 6.15
C ARG A 615 14.49 16.66 5.84
N ASP A 616 15.35 17.09 6.77
CA ASP A 616 16.27 18.23 6.55
C ASP A 616 17.38 17.92 5.52
N GLU A 617 17.59 16.65 5.22
CA GLU A 617 18.56 16.21 4.20
C GLU A 617 17.96 16.13 2.78
N LEU A 618 16.64 16.28 2.68
CA LEU A 618 15.94 16.31 1.40
C LEU A 618 16.02 17.73 0.79
N PRO A 619 15.90 17.84 -0.55
CA PRO A 619 15.84 19.15 -1.19
C PRO A 619 14.72 20.00 -0.59
N PRO A 620 14.95 21.28 -0.28
CA PRO A 620 13.91 22.14 0.25
C PRO A 620 12.76 22.29 -0.73
N PRO A 621 11.52 22.52 -0.26
CA PRO A 621 10.38 22.72 -1.13
C PRO A 621 10.59 23.96 -2.02
N VAL A 622 10.09 23.87 -3.25
CA VAL A 622 10.22 24.97 -4.23
C VAL A 622 9.23 26.08 -3.89
N LEU A 623 9.71 27.09 -3.18
CA LEU A 623 8.94 28.31 -2.91
C LEU A 623 9.01 29.26 -4.11
N ARG A 624 7.85 29.75 -4.58
CA ARG A 624 7.70 30.52 -5.81
C ARG A 624 7.39 31.98 -5.54
N LYS A 625 7.67 32.83 -6.53
CA LYS A 625 7.28 34.26 -6.55
C LYS A 625 6.49 34.62 -7.79
N ASP A 626 6.62 33.85 -8.88
CA ASP A 626 6.02 34.09 -10.20
C ASP A 626 5.25 32.87 -10.70
N VAL A 627 4.27 33.08 -11.59
CA VAL A 627 3.50 32.03 -12.27
C VAL A 627 4.07 31.78 -13.66
N LEU A 628 4.27 30.51 -14.03
CA LEU A 628 4.51 30.10 -15.41
C LEU A 628 3.18 29.59 -16.00
N GLU A 629 2.84 30.03 -17.20
CA GLU A 629 1.68 29.52 -17.94
C GLU A 629 2.13 28.53 -19.02
N MET A 630 1.22 27.62 -19.44
CA MET A 630 1.53 26.62 -20.46
C MET A 630 1.99 27.25 -21.79
N LYS A 631 1.46 28.43 -22.13
CA LYS A 631 1.88 29.22 -23.33
C LYS A 631 3.33 29.74 -23.28
N ASP A 632 3.91 29.84 -22.07
CA ASP A 632 5.27 30.30 -21.85
C ASP A 632 6.30 29.17 -22.04
N LEU A 633 5.83 27.94 -22.15
CA LEU A 633 6.68 26.77 -22.34
C LEU A 633 7.12 26.61 -23.78
N VAL A 634 8.42 26.56 -23.98
CA VAL A 634 9.03 26.35 -25.32
C VAL A 634 9.77 25.02 -25.31
N PRO A 635 9.62 24.16 -26.34
CA PRO A 635 10.45 22.99 -26.51
C PRO A 635 11.94 23.27 -26.35
N GLY A 636 12.66 22.47 -25.57
CA GLY A 636 14.06 22.70 -25.20
C GLY A 636 14.26 23.51 -23.92
N MET A 637 13.23 24.07 -23.33
CA MET A 637 13.30 24.80 -22.05
C MET A 637 13.64 23.86 -20.91
N GLU A 638 14.69 24.19 -20.14
CA GLU A 638 15.04 23.46 -18.91
C GLU A 638 14.30 24.05 -17.72
N LEU A 639 13.63 23.20 -16.96
CA LEU A 639 12.85 23.59 -15.78
C LEU A 639 13.20 22.68 -14.60
N THR A 640 12.98 23.19 -13.40
CA THR A 640 13.00 22.38 -12.20
C THR A 640 11.56 22.11 -11.80
N GLY A 641 11.25 20.84 -11.58
CA GLY A 641 9.91 20.41 -11.17
C GLY A 641 9.95 19.43 -10.03
N THR A 642 8.78 19.17 -9.45
CA THR A 642 8.60 18.21 -8.36
C THR A 642 7.79 17.03 -8.85
N VAL A 643 8.25 15.81 -8.61
CA VAL A 643 7.52 14.57 -8.93
C VAL A 643 6.24 14.51 -8.14
N ARG A 644 5.09 14.44 -8.84
CA ARG A 644 3.75 14.36 -8.25
C ARG A 644 3.23 12.93 -8.16
N ASN A 645 3.52 12.12 -9.17
CA ASN A 645 3.04 10.75 -9.23
C ASN A 645 4.01 9.87 -10.03
N VAL A 646 4.17 8.63 -9.61
CA VAL A 646 5.00 7.61 -10.28
C VAL A 646 4.10 6.45 -10.67
N ILE A 647 4.06 6.14 -11.96
CA ILE A 647 3.21 5.09 -12.54
C ILE A 647 4.04 4.20 -13.47
N ASP A 648 3.52 3.05 -13.87
CA ASP A 648 4.23 2.02 -14.63
C ASP A 648 4.91 2.54 -15.90
N PHE A 649 4.29 3.48 -16.61
CA PHE A 649 4.78 3.98 -17.89
C PHE A 649 5.49 5.34 -17.81
N GLY A 650 5.60 5.96 -16.63
CA GLY A 650 6.27 7.25 -16.50
C GLY A 650 6.07 7.96 -15.18
N VAL A 651 6.44 9.22 -15.16
CA VAL A 651 6.42 10.08 -13.98
C VAL A 651 5.73 11.40 -14.32
N PHE A 652 4.79 11.82 -13.52
CA PHE A 652 4.18 13.14 -13.59
C PHE A 652 4.97 14.12 -12.74
N VAL A 653 5.38 15.22 -13.37
CA VAL A 653 6.22 16.26 -12.77
C VAL A 653 5.51 17.61 -12.83
N ASP A 654 5.31 18.22 -11.68
CA ASP A 654 4.86 19.61 -11.56
C ASP A 654 6.04 20.55 -11.85
N ILE A 655 6.00 21.22 -12.99
CA ILE A 655 7.01 22.18 -13.44
C ILE A 655 6.61 23.63 -13.19
N GLY A 656 5.52 23.86 -12.43
CA GLY A 656 5.05 25.21 -12.10
C GLY A 656 4.01 25.78 -13.04
N VAL A 657 3.61 25.04 -14.05
CA VAL A 657 2.40 25.30 -14.82
C VAL A 657 1.27 24.42 -14.28
N HIS A 658 0.02 24.85 -14.41
CA HIS A 658 -1.12 24.16 -13.81
C HIS A 658 -1.45 22.77 -14.38
N GLN A 659 -0.56 22.21 -15.17
CA GLN A 659 -0.66 20.89 -15.76
C GLN A 659 0.65 20.15 -15.51
N ASP A 660 0.55 18.98 -14.89
CA ASP A 660 1.73 18.13 -14.72
C ASP A 660 2.26 17.66 -16.08
N GLY A 661 3.56 17.75 -16.26
CA GLY A 661 4.21 17.20 -17.43
C GLY A 661 4.56 15.73 -17.23
N LEU A 662 4.43 14.93 -18.29
CA LEU A 662 4.77 13.51 -18.28
C LEU A 662 6.20 13.30 -18.75
N VAL A 663 7.03 12.71 -17.88
CA VAL A 663 8.30 12.08 -18.27
C VAL A 663 8.01 10.60 -18.49
N HIS A 664 7.95 10.17 -19.76
CA HIS A 664 7.77 8.74 -20.09
C HIS A 664 8.94 7.92 -19.53
N ILE A 665 8.72 6.66 -19.16
CA ILE A 665 9.75 5.78 -18.58
C ILE A 665 11.03 5.72 -19.44
N SER A 666 10.89 5.81 -20.76
CA SER A 666 12.01 5.87 -21.69
C SER A 666 12.80 7.17 -21.62
N GLU A 667 12.25 8.24 -21.06
CA GLU A 667 12.84 9.58 -20.95
C GLU A 667 13.38 9.89 -19.55
N VAL A 668 13.28 8.95 -18.60
CA VAL A 668 13.80 9.12 -17.24
C VAL A 668 15.33 9.02 -17.22
N CYS A 669 15.90 7.98 -17.81
CA CYS A 669 17.36 7.77 -17.85
C CYS A 669 17.79 6.97 -19.09
N ASN A 670 19.12 6.82 -19.27
CA ASN A 670 19.70 6.12 -20.42
C ASN A 670 19.72 4.58 -20.28
N ARG A 671 19.39 4.03 -19.09
CA ARG A 671 19.23 2.59 -18.88
C ARG A 671 17.77 2.18 -18.99
N ARG A 672 17.51 0.93 -19.34
CA ARG A 672 16.16 0.39 -19.33
C ARG A 672 15.71 0.16 -17.89
N LEU A 673 14.63 0.79 -17.48
CA LEU A 673 13.98 0.60 -16.19
C LEU A 673 12.83 -0.41 -16.34
N LYS A 674 12.58 -1.18 -15.32
CA LYS A 674 11.35 -2.01 -15.21
C LYS A 674 10.18 -1.16 -14.72
N HIS A 675 10.45 -0.28 -13.76
CA HIS A 675 9.49 0.67 -13.23
C HIS A 675 10.21 1.99 -12.87
N PRO A 676 9.58 3.17 -13.06
CA PRO A 676 10.22 4.45 -12.77
C PRO A 676 10.62 4.65 -11.31
N SER A 677 9.95 3.96 -10.36
CA SER A 677 10.28 4.00 -8.93
C SER A 677 11.68 3.45 -8.57
N GLU A 678 12.35 2.79 -9.52
CA GLU A 678 13.76 2.41 -9.35
C GLU A 678 14.69 3.64 -9.25
N MET A 679 14.24 4.80 -9.73
CA MET A 679 15.04 6.03 -9.78
C MET A 679 14.36 7.25 -9.18
N LEU A 680 13.04 7.30 -9.15
CA LEU A 680 12.29 8.50 -8.78
C LEU A 680 11.19 8.17 -7.78
N LYS A 681 10.98 9.09 -6.85
CA LYS A 681 9.91 9.03 -5.85
C LYS A 681 9.06 10.30 -5.93
N VAL A 682 7.82 10.20 -5.48
CA VAL A 682 6.95 11.37 -5.32
C VAL A 682 7.62 12.34 -4.35
N GLY A 683 7.64 13.62 -4.70
CA GLY A 683 8.33 14.66 -3.94
C GLY A 683 9.76 14.95 -4.39
N ASP A 684 10.37 14.11 -5.23
CA ASP A 684 11.72 14.39 -5.76
C ASP A 684 11.72 15.65 -6.60
N VAL A 685 12.72 16.49 -6.38
CA VAL A 685 12.96 17.68 -7.20
C VAL A 685 13.88 17.29 -8.36
N VAL A 686 13.38 17.40 -9.58
CA VAL A 686 14.06 16.96 -10.78
C VAL A 686 14.23 18.09 -11.80
N LYS A 687 15.33 18.07 -12.54
CA LYS A 687 15.47 18.92 -13.72
C LYS A 687 14.92 18.20 -14.95
N VAL A 688 14.13 18.88 -15.73
CA VAL A 688 13.48 18.37 -16.93
C VAL A 688 13.61 19.33 -18.09
N VAL A 689 13.57 18.79 -19.30
CA VAL A 689 13.52 19.56 -20.55
C VAL A 689 12.14 19.36 -21.16
N VAL A 690 11.50 20.44 -21.59
CA VAL A 690 10.24 20.40 -22.32
C VAL A 690 10.47 19.80 -23.70
N LEU A 691 9.84 18.68 -24.03
CA LEU A 691 9.90 18.06 -25.36
C LEU A 691 8.82 18.61 -26.29
N SER A 692 7.60 18.66 -25.81
CA SER A 692 6.46 19.19 -26.57
C SER A 692 5.36 19.66 -25.64
N VAL A 693 4.57 20.61 -26.12
CA VAL A 693 3.40 21.17 -25.44
C VAL A 693 2.19 21.05 -26.39
N ASP A 694 1.15 20.37 -25.99
CA ASP A 694 -0.13 20.27 -26.68
C ASP A 694 -1.20 21.02 -25.86
N GLU A 695 -1.37 22.31 -26.17
CA GLU A 695 -2.33 23.17 -25.47
C GLU A 695 -3.78 22.68 -25.60
N LYS A 696 -4.14 22.09 -26.75
CA LYS A 696 -5.52 21.63 -27.00
C LYS A 696 -5.89 20.43 -26.16
N ARG A 697 -4.91 19.55 -25.90
CA ARG A 697 -5.10 18.33 -25.11
C ARG A 697 -4.60 18.48 -23.67
N HIS A 698 -4.11 19.65 -23.29
CA HIS A 698 -3.48 19.91 -22.00
C HIS A 698 -2.40 18.88 -21.65
N ARG A 699 -1.49 18.60 -22.60
CA ARG A 699 -0.41 17.63 -22.40
C ARG A 699 0.95 18.27 -22.57
N ILE A 700 1.83 17.98 -21.62
CA ILE A 700 3.22 18.42 -21.65
C ILE A 700 4.10 17.16 -21.58
N SER A 701 4.97 16.98 -22.56
CA SER A 701 5.94 15.90 -22.57
C SER A 701 7.30 16.42 -22.13
N LEU A 702 7.93 15.72 -21.20
CA LEU A 702 9.17 16.11 -20.57
C LEU A 702 10.24 15.01 -20.73
N SER A 703 11.51 15.40 -20.64
CA SER A 703 12.65 14.49 -20.63
C SER A 703 13.64 14.87 -19.53
N MET A 704 14.08 13.90 -18.77
CA MET A 704 15.23 14.05 -17.86
C MET A 704 16.56 13.71 -18.55
N LYS A 705 16.52 12.90 -19.60
CA LYS A 705 17.71 12.50 -20.37
C LYS A 705 18.36 13.67 -21.08
N GLN A 706 17.55 14.64 -21.55
CA GLN A 706 18.00 15.75 -22.37
C GLN A 706 18.49 16.95 -21.55
N VAL A 707 18.43 16.85 -20.22
CA VAL A 707 19.01 17.86 -19.33
C VAL A 707 20.52 17.91 -19.56
N LYS A 708 21.04 19.06 -19.90
CA LYS A 708 22.48 19.24 -20.09
C LYS A 708 23.20 19.00 -18.78
N LYS A 709 24.08 18.01 -18.72
CA LYS A 709 24.98 17.87 -17.58
C LYS A 709 25.82 19.14 -17.50
N GLN A 710 25.68 19.88 -16.42
CA GLN A 710 26.69 20.88 -16.08
C GLN A 710 28.02 20.15 -15.90
N ALA A 711 29.01 20.51 -16.73
CA ALA A 711 30.36 19.95 -16.71
C ALA A 711 31.10 20.31 -15.42
#